data_0c27a962acf8ca5ce07011582036cc04
#
_entry.id   0c27a962acf8ca5ce07011582036cc04
#
_cell.length_a   1.000
_cell.length_b   1.000
_cell.length_c   1.000
_cell.angle_alpha   90.00
_cell.angle_beta   90.00
_cell.angle_gamma   90.00
#
_symmetry.space_group_name_H-M   'P 1'
#
loop_
_entity.id
_entity.type
_entity.pdbx_description
1 polymer ?
#
loop_
_entity_poly.entity_id
_entity_poly.type
_entity_poly.pdbx_seq_one_letter_code
_entity_poly.pdbx_strand_id
1 'polypeptide(L)'
;MKAMEKRNKKSWILYIVMALIIPCLSSRQLYATVYTGVPVWEDAAPTLFCASEXNLTSTEKHNVWASHACVPTDPTPHEYPLRNVTDNFNIWKNYMVEQMQEDIISLWEQSFKPCVQMTFLCVQMNCTNWKGNITNGTEIRGTTNSSEIKRCEFNVTTVVKDKKEKKQALFYRTDLMELKSNTSMYTLINCNSTTITQACPKISFQPIPIHYCAPAGYAIFKCNSTEFNGTGICKNITVVTCTHGIKPTISTQLILNGTLSKGKIRIMGTNITDSGKNIIVTLNSTISITCERPTMDIQDIHIGPMAWYSTYIERQAKGNRTRLAYCIYNTTDWKEILKQTAQRYVELVNNTNNIDIIFDRSNPGGDPEITHLHFNCHGEFFYCITDQMFNYTFHCNKTKCTDNSSYIDPNNYIPCKLKQVVRSWMRGGSGIYAPPIKGNLTCISNITGMILQLDSPWNRSENANATFRPEGGNMKEIWRAELFNYKVVRVKPFSVAPTPIARPVIGTSTHREKRAVGLGMLFLGVLSAAGSTMGAVSTTLTVRTHTLIKGIVQQQDNLLRAIQAQQHLLRLTVWGIRQLRARLQALETLIQSQQLLNLWGCQGKTVCYTSVKWNNTWRGNESIWGNLTWQEWDQEISNISSTIYDEIQKAQEQQEQNVKKLLELDEWASIWNWLDITKWLWYIKIAIIIAGALIGVRIIMIVLNLVRNIRQGYQPLSLQTPTHHRAEAETPGGTGEGGGEEGRPRLRTSLQGFLPLLYTDLRTIILWSYHLLSSLTSGIQKVISNLGLGLSILGQKIISACRICGALTQYWLQELQNSATSLLDTVAVAVANWTDSILAGIQAIGRGILNIPRRIRQGLERSLL
;
A
#
# COMPACT_ATOMS: atom_id res chain seq x y z
N MET A 1 -22.63 -69.33 -34.76
CA MET A 1 -21.90 -69.30 -33.52
C MET A 1 -20.57 -68.53 -33.59
N LYS A 2 -19.71 -68.67 -34.54
CA LYS A 2 -18.42 -68.01 -34.69
C LYS A 2 -18.52 -66.49 -34.86
N ALA A 3 -19.61 -65.97 -35.44
CA ALA A 3 -19.80 -64.54 -35.64
C ALA A 3 -20.19 -63.77 -34.30
N MET A 4 -20.94 -64.43 -33.43
CA MET A 4 -21.34 -63.90 -32.13
C MET A 4 -20.18 -63.86 -31.16
N GLU A 5 -19.28 -64.79 -31.17
CA GLU A 5 -18.09 -64.84 -30.33
C GLU A 5 -17.09 -63.76 -30.66
N LYS A 6 -16.98 -63.40 -31.97
CA LYS A 6 -16.09 -62.34 -32.42
C LYS A 6 -16.64 -60.95 -32.03
N ARG A 7 -17.96 -60.80 -31.91
CA ARG A 7 -18.61 -59.53 -31.51
C ARG A 7 -18.47 -59.32 -30.00
N ASN A 8 -18.58 -60.38 -29.21
CA ASN A 8 -18.40 -60.27 -27.77
C ASN A 8 -16.95 -59.94 -27.41
N LYS A 9 -15.95 -60.50 -28.07
CA LYS A 9 -14.55 -60.16 -27.83
C LYS A 9 -14.22 -58.68 -28.11
N LYS A 10 -14.81 -58.14 -29.19
CA LYS A 10 -14.61 -56.69 -29.47
C LYS A 10 -15.29 -55.81 -28.42
N SER A 11 -16.44 -56.23 -27.96
CA SER A 11 -17.15 -55.48 -26.91
C SER A 11 -16.37 -55.47 -25.57
N TRP A 12 -15.80 -56.61 -25.20
CA TRP A 12 -14.98 -56.74 -23.99
C TRP A 12 -13.70 -55.90 -24.07
N ILE A 13 -13.04 -55.83 -25.21
CA ILE A 13 -11.88 -55.03 -25.43
C ILE A 13 -12.27 -53.56 -25.30
N LEU A 14 -13.43 -53.17 -25.84
CA LEU A 14 -13.92 -51.81 -25.73
C LEU A 14 -14.20 -51.48 -24.25
N TYR A 15 -14.79 -52.40 -23.48
CA TYR A 15 -15.02 -52.17 -22.05
C TYR A 15 -13.70 -52.09 -21.26
N ILE A 16 -12.73 -52.92 -21.59
CA ILE A 16 -11.41 -52.88 -20.96
C ILE A 16 -10.69 -51.57 -21.32
N VAL A 17 -10.76 -51.13 -22.58
CA VAL A 17 -10.18 -49.86 -23.00
C VAL A 17 -10.89 -48.69 -22.34
N MET A 18 -12.24 -48.74 -22.24
CA MET A 18 -13.00 -47.72 -21.52
C MET A 18 -12.68 -47.74 -20.05
N ALA A 19 -12.58 -48.93 -19.44
CA ALA A 19 -12.23 -49.05 -18.01
C ALA A 19 -10.79 -48.62 -17.71
N LEU A 20 -9.91 -48.69 -18.71
CA LEU A 20 -8.53 -48.16 -18.57
C LEU A 20 -8.45 -46.66 -18.86
N ILE A 21 -9.35 -46.14 -19.70
CA ILE A 21 -9.37 -44.71 -20.06
C ILE A 21 -10.08 -43.91 -18.96
N ILE A 22 -11.11 -44.46 -18.30
CA ILE A 22 -11.87 -43.76 -17.25
C ILE A 22 -10.98 -43.35 -16.05
N PRO A 23 -10.08 -44.20 -15.53
CA PRO A 23 -9.16 -43.73 -14.48
C PRO A 23 -8.15 -42.69 -14.99
N CYS A 24 -7.78 -42.69 -16.25
CA CYS A 24 -6.90 -41.67 -16.82
C CYS A 24 -7.58 -40.31 -16.98
N LEU A 25 -8.92 -40.31 -17.06
CA LEU A 25 -9.69 -39.09 -17.14
C LEU A 25 -10.09 -38.52 -15.80
N SER A 26 -9.84 -39.25 -14.67
CA SER A 26 -10.50 -38.93 -13.45
C SER A 26 -9.67 -38.15 -12.42
N SER A 27 -8.43 -37.80 -12.67
CA SER A 27 -7.72 -36.88 -11.79
C SER A 27 -6.77 -35.98 -12.57
N ARG A 28 -7.29 -34.85 -12.97
CA ARG A 28 -6.42 -33.79 -13.44
C ARG A 28 -5.59 -33.30 -12.25
N GLN A 29 -4.30 -33.48 -12.34
CA GLN A 29 -3.39 -32.93 -11.35
C GLN A 29 -3.44 -31.41 -11.40
N LEU A 30 -3.76 -30.82 -10.26
CA LEU A 30 -3.79 -29.36 -10.13
C LEU A 30 -2.44 -28.87 -9.62
N TYR A 31 -2.05 -27.68 -10.07
CA TYR A 31 -0.80 -27.02 -9.70
C TYR A 31 -1.11 -25.64 -9.13
N ALA A 32 -0.26 -25.18 -8.23
CA ALA A 32 -0.37 -23.83 -7.70
C ALA A 32 0.01 -22.82 -8.78
N THR A 33 -0.83 -21.82 -8.97
CA THR A 33 -0.59 -20.74 -9.94
C THR A 33 -0.72 -19.40 -9.23
N VAL A 34 0.27 -18.53 -9.42
CA VAL A 34 0.29 -17.20 -8.83
C VAL A 34 -0.40 -16.22 -9.79
N TYR A 35 -1.39 -15.52 -9.26
CA TYR A 35 -2.13 -14.49 -10.01
C TYR A 35 -1.82 -13.12 -9.42
N THR A 36 -1.42 -12.18 -10.26
CA THR A 36 -1.23 -10.78 -9.86
C THR A 36 -2.39 -9.94 -10.39
N GLY A 37 -2.69 -8.84 -9.69
CA GLY A 37 -3.80 -7.97 -10.08
C GLY A 37 -5.17 -8.50 -9.71
N VAL A 38 -5.25 -9.40 -8.74
CA VAL A 38 -6.52 -9.95 -8.26
C VAL A 38 -7.18 -8.97 -7.27
N PRO A 39 -8.52 -8.90 -7.25
CA PRO A 39 -9.22 -7.99 -6.32
C PRO A 39 -9.35 -8.63 -4.93
N VAL A 40 -8.26 -8.64 -4.19
CA VAL A 40 -8.20 -9.20 -2.85
C VAL A 40 -7.66 -8.11 -1.91
N TRP A 41 -8.28 -8.00 -0.74
CA TRP A 41 -7.86 -7.03 0.26
C TRP A 41 -7.88 -7.67 1.65
N GLU A 42 -7.15 -7.04 2.57
CA GLU A 42 -7.17 -7.38 3.99
C GLU A 42 -7.20 -6.10 4.80
N ASP A 43 -7.72 -6.17 6.00
CA ASP A 43 -7.73 -5.03 6.92
C ASP A 43 -6.29 -4.65 7.26
N ALA A 44 -6.01 -3.35 7.25
CA ALA A 44 -4.67 -2.84 7.49
C ALA A 44 -4.72 -1.53 8.25
N ALA A 45 -3.61 -1.17 8.87
CA ALA A 45 -3.49 0.05 9.64
C ALA A 45 -2.24 0.83 9.23
N PRO A 46 -2.17 1.29 7.97
CA PRO A 46 -1.03 2.12 7.55
C PRO A 46 -1.15 3.54 8.09
N THR A 47 -0.06 4.28 8.03
CA THR A 47 -0.08 5.71 8.31
C THR A 47 -0.72 6.45 7.14
N LEU A 48 -1.84 7.11 7.41
CA LEU A 48 -2.53 7.92 6.41
C LEU A 48 -1.88 9.31 6.33
N PHE A 49 -1.92 9.92 5.17
CA PHE A 49 -1.45 11.29 5.01
C PHE A 49 -2.64 12.23 4.87
N CYS A 50 -2.42 13.51 5.20
CA CYS A 50 -3.48 14.51 5.09
C CYS A 50 -3.42 15.25 3.76
N ALA A 51 -4.59 15.65 3.28
CA ALA A 51 -4.74 16.53 2.12
C ALA A 51 -5.67 17.68 2.51
N SER A 52 -5.40 18.89 2.01
CA SER A 52 -6.15 20.10 2.35
C SER A 52 -6.34 20.97 1.12
N GLU A 53 -7.42 21.71 1.11
CA GLU A 53 -7.75 22.65 0.03
C GLU A 53 -7.10 24.02 0.16
N UNK A 54 -6.40 24.15 1.12
CA UNK A 54 -5.98 25.19 1.36
C UNK A 54 -5.39 25.77 0.39
N ASN A 55 -5.79 26.76 0.02
CA ASN A 55 -5.17 27.66 -0.91
C ASN A 55 -3.92 28.28 -0.30
N LEU A 56 -2.81 28.04 -0.93
CA LEU A 56 -1.49 28.50 -0.48
C LEU A 56 -1.33 30.04 -0.52
N THR A 57 -2.32 30.74 -1.02
CA THR A 57 -2.26 32.22 -1.16
C THR A 57 -2.61 32.97 0.11
N SER A 58 -3.19 32.35 1.11
CA SER A 58 -3.47 32.98 2.38
C SER A 58 -2.25 32.84 3.31
N THR A 59 -1.17 33.53 3.00
CA THR A 59 0.12 33.33 3.65
C THR A 59 0.30 34.10 4.95
N GLU A 60 -0.66 34.93 5.34
CA GLU A 60 -0.45 35.86 6.46
C GLU A 60 -0.86 35.32 7.83
N LYS A 61 -1.61 34.21 7.89
CA LYS A 61 -2.01 33.62 9.16
C LYS A 61 -1.75 32.12 9.18
N HIS A 62 -0.89 31.70 10.09
CA HIS A 62 -0.63 30.27 10.30
C HIS A 62 -1.85 29.63 10.97
N ASN A 63 -2.47 28.68 10.30
CA ASN A 63 -3.61 27.94 10.83
C ASN A 63 -3.10 26.77 11.68
N VAL A 64 -3.69 26.57 12.86
CA VAL A 64 -3.39 25.43 13.74
C VAL A 64 -3.64 24.12 13.00
N TRP A 65 -4.63 24.09 12.12
CA TRP A 65 -5.03 22.88 11.38
C TRP A 65 -4.19 22.62 10.13
N ALA A 66 -3.08 23.36 10.00
CA ALA A 66 -1.94 23.01 9.14
C ALA A 66 -2.25 22.91 7.65
N SER A 67 -2.78 23.97 7.08
CA SER A 67 -2.93 24.07 5.63
C SER A 67 -1.60 23.92 4.89
N HIS A 68 -0.48 24.25 5.55
CA HIS A 68 0.86 24.18 4.95
C HIS A 68 1.55 22.83 5.16
N ALA A 69 1.02 21.96 6.05
CA ALA A 69 1.61 20.65 6.31
C ALA A 69 0.93 19.53 5.53
N CYS A 70 -0.22 19.80 4.91
CA CYS A 70 -0.96 18.82 4.13
C CYS A 70 -0.71 19.04 2.64
N VAL A 71 -0.74 17.94 1.86
CA VAL A 71 -0.65 18.03 0.41
C VAL A 71 -1.95 18.60 -0.15
N PRO A 72 -1.91 19.24 -1.34
CA PRO A 72 -3.15 19.72 -1.97
C PRO A 72 -4.08 18.54 -2.31
N THR A 73 -5.38 18.75 -2.14
CA THR A 73 -6.38 17.75 -2.50
C THR A 73 -6.47 17.59 -4.02
N ASP A 74 -6.83 16.40 -4.45
CA ASP A 74 -7.16 16.11 -5.84
C ASP A 74 -8.43 16.89 -6.21
N PRO A 75 -8.39 17.72 -7.26
CA PRO A 75 -9.58 18.46 -7.67
C PRO A 75 -10.70 17.56 -8.21
N THR A 76 -10.36 16.34 -8.65
CA THR A 76 -11.36 15.40 -9.18
C THR A 76 -11.26 14.07 -8.43
N PRO A 77 -11.85 14.00 -7.23
CA PRO A 77 -11.83 12.73 -6.49
C PRO A 77 -12.71 11.70 -7.20
N HIS A 78 -12.15 10.52 -7.39
CA HIS A 78 -12.86 9.42 -8.03
C HIS A 78 -13.38 8.45 -6.98
N GLU A 79 -14.64 8.05 -7.14
CA GLU A 79 -15.28 7.04 -6.31
C GLU A 79 -15.67 5.86 -7.20
N TYR A 80 -15.30 4.67 -6.78
CA TYR A 80 -15.59 3.43 -7.51
C TYR A 80 -16.56 2.59 -6.70
N PRO A 81 -17.84 2.53 -7.09
CA PRO A 81 -18.77 1.65 -6.39
C PRO A 81 -18.43 0.17 -6.64
N LEU A 82 -18.42 -0.63 -5.58
CA LEU A 82 -18.20 -2.06 -5.68
C LEU A 82 -19.56 -2.76 -5.74
N ARG A 83 -19.76 -3.55 -6.79
CA ARG A 83 -21.04 -4.29 -6.98
C ARG A 83 -20.90 -5.67 -6.34
N ASN A 84 -21.93 -6.09 -5.64
CA ASN A 84 -22.05 -7.42 -5.03
C ASN A 84 -20.91 -7.72 -4.03
N VAL A 85 -20.41 -6.67 -3.37
CA VAL A 85 -19.35 -6.79 -2.36
C VAL A 85 -19.94 -6.41 -1.00
N THR A 86 -19.72 -7.27 -0.02
CA THR A 86 -20.06 -6.98 1.37
C THR A 86 -18.81 -7.09 2.22
N ASP A 87 -18.69 -6.21 3.21
CA ASP A 87 -17.57 -6.24 4.13
C ASP A 87 -18.05 -5.81 5.51
N ASN A 88 -17.27 -6.12 6.51
CA ASN A 88 -17.58 -5.84 7.90
C ASN A 88 -16.84 -4.56 8.33
N PHE A 89 -17.55 -3.66 8.98
CA PHE A 89 -17.03 -2.40 9.50
C PHE A 89 -17.21 -2.38 11.01
N ASN A 90 -16.27 -1.76 11.71
CA ASN A 90 -16.37 -1.55 13.15
C ASN A 90 -15.66 -0.25 13.51
N ILE A 91 -16.44 0.81 13.74
CA ILE A 91 -15.90 2.12 14.08
C ILE A 91 -15.21 2.12 15.46
N TRP A 92 -15.64 1.23 16.36
CA TRP A 92 -15.08 1.19 17.71
C TRP A 92 -13.68 0.61 17.75
N LYS A 93 -13.27 -0.09 16.67
CA LYS A 93 -11.93 -0.64 16.50
C LYS A 93 -11.20 -0.03 15.30
N ASN A 94 -11.69 1.07 14.75
CA ASN A 94 -11.09 1.74 13.59
C ASN A 94 -9.90 2.58 14.03
N TYR A 95 -8.71 2.20 13.58
CA TYR A 95 -7.47 2.91 13.93
C TYR A 95 -7.42 4.34 13.36
N MET A 96 -8.23 4.66 12.35
CA MET A 96 -8.27 6.00 11.77
C MET A 96 -8.62 7.05 12.82
N VAL A 97 -9.47 6.69 13.78
CA VAL A 97 -9.86 7.56 14.89
C VAL A 97 -8.65 7.86 15.79
N GLU A 98 -7.89 6.83 16.14
CA GLU A 98 -6.70 6.98 16.97
C GLU A 98 -5.62 7.78 16.23
N GLN A 99 -5.44 7.55 14.94
CA GLN A 99 -4.48 8.31 14.13
C GLN A 99 -4.89 9.77 14.04
N MET A 100 -6.17 10.05 13.80
CA MET A 100 -6.66 11.43 13.75
C MET A 100 -6.45 12.13 15.08
N GLN A 101 -6.73 11.45 16.19
CA GLN A 101 -6.49 11.99 17.54
C GLN A 101 -5.02 12.35 17.74
N GLU A 102 -4.11 11.45 17.40
CA GLU A 102 -2.67 11.71 17.50
C GLU A 102 -2.22 12.86 16.60
N ASP A 103 -2.74 12.90 15.39
CA ASP A 103 -2.40 13.96 14.42
C ASP A 103 -2.85 15.33 14.92
N ILE A 104 -4.08 15.43 15.42
CA ILE A 104 -4.63 16.70 15.92
C ILE A 104 -3.85 17.15 17.15
N ILE A 105 -3.54 16.23 18.07
CA ILE A 105 -2.72 16.53 19.26
C ILE A 105 -1.34 17.07 18.84
N SER A 106 -0.71 16.39 17.88
CA SER A 106 0.63 16.78 17.42
C SER A 106 0.64 18.15 16.76
N LEU A 107 -0.36 18.43 15.93
CA LEU A 107 -0.51 19.74 15.28
C LEU A 107 -0.72 20.83 16.32
N TRP A 108 -1.56 20.57 17.29
CA TRP A 108 -1.88 21.53 18.34
C TRP A 108 -0.63 21.86 19.16
N GLU A 109 0.09 20.84 19.63
CA GLU A 109 1.32 21.02 20.42
C GLU A 109 2.40 21.75 19.62
N GLN A 110 2.58 21.38 18.36
CA GLN A 110 3.62 21.99 17.52
C GLN A 110 3.33 23.45 17.22
N SER A 111 2.06 23.83 17.10
CA SER A 111 1.66 25.21 16.83
C SER A 111 2.02 26.16 17.97
N PHE A 112 2.05 25.67 19.20
CA PHE A 112 2.36 26.50 20.37
C PHE A 112 3.81 26.43 20.81
N LYS A 113 4.62 25.56 20.20
CA LYS A 113 6.01 25.35 20.60
C LYS A 113 6.89 26.61 20.50
N PRO A 114 6.77 27.45 19.44
CA PRO A 114 7.55 28.69 19.37
C PRO A 114 6.94 29.87 20.12
N CYS A 115 5.83 29.67 20.84
CA CYS A 115 5.10 30.76 21.47
C CYS A 115 5.61 31.03 22.86
N VAL A 116 5.26 32.21 23.41
CA VAL A 116 5.76 32.71 24.66
C VAL A 116 5.21 31.90 25.84
N GLN A 117 6.09 31.45 26.74
CA GLN A 117 5.68 30.83 28.00
C GLN A 117 5.35 31.94 29.04
N MET A 118 4.25 31.75 29.73
CA MET A 118 3.71 32.76 30.63
C MET A 118 3.98 32.48 32.11
N THR A 119 5.10 31.86 32.42
CA THR A 119 5.48 31.63 33.83
C THR A 119 5.66 32.92 34.62
N PHE A 120 5.98 34.03 33.97
CA PHE A 120 6.13 35.32 34.57
C PHE A 120 4.80 35.89 35.09
N LEU A 121 3.65 35.44 34.56
CA LEU A 121 2.34 35.85 35.07
C LEU A 121 1.85 35.01 36.24
N CYS A 122 2.60 34.01 36.65
CA CYS A 122 2.29 33.21 37.85
C CYS A 122 2.76 33.96 39.08
N VAL A 123 2.21 35.13 39.29
CA VAL A 123 2.50 36.03 40.42
C VAL A 123 1.22 36.25 41.19
N GLN A 124 1.39 36.68 42.42
CA GLN A 124 0.26 37.09 43.25
C GLN A 124 -0.32 38.40 42.72
N MET A 125 -1.61 38.44 42.54
CA MET A 125 -2.34 39.58 42.03
C MET A 125 -3.37 40.03 43.03
N ASN A 126 -3.50 41.34 43.22
CA ASN A 126 -4.57 41.93 44.05
C ASN A 126 -5.74 42.23 43.10
N CYS A 127 -6.85 41.53 43.27
CA CYS A 127 -7.97 41.62 42.36
C CYS A 127 -9.22 42.11 43.04
N THR A 128 -9.91 43.03 42.39
CA THR A 128 -11.19 43.58 42.85
C THR A 128 -12.24 43.37 41.76
N ASN A 129 -13.49 43.37 42.13
CA ASN A 129 -14.57 43.24 41.19
C ASN A 129 -14.60 44.45 40.25
N TRP A 130 -14.68 44.18 38.97
CA TRP A 130 -14.80 45.22 37.95
C TRP A 130 -16.26 45.66 37.87
N LYS A 131 -16.50 46.94 38.22
CA LYS A 131 -17.82 47.55 38.07
C LYS A 131 -17.83 48.35 36.77
N GLY A 132 -18.23 47.72 35.68
CA GLY A 132 -18.51 48.49 34.49
C GLY A 132 -19.68 49.46 34.73
N ASN A 133 -19.63 50.64 34.10
CA ASN A 133 -20.71 51.63 34.25
C ASN A 133 -22.02 51.05 33.75
N ILE A 134 -22.88 50.65 34.68
CA ILE A 134 -24.25 50.22 34.41
C ILE A 134 -25.09 51.47 34.38
N THR A 135 -25.39 51.98 33.21
CA THR A 135 -26.37 53.04 33.11
C THR A 135 -27.77 52.43 33.04
N ASN A 136 -28.65 53.10 33.72
CA ASN A 136 -30.04 52.73 34.00
C ASN A 136 -30.81 52.14 32.83
N GLY A 137 -31.50 51.07 33.11
CA GLY A 137 -32.66 50.64 32.32
C GLY A 137 -32.46 49.34 31.53
N THR A 138 -33.28 48.42 31.86
CA THR A 138 -33.53 47.07 31.36
C THR A 138 -32.58 46.01 31.95
N GLU A 139 -33.05 45.46 33.03
CA GLU A 139 -32.64 44.15 33.51
C GLU A 139 -32.88 43.13 32.39
N ILE A 140 -31.84 42.72 31.78
CA ILE A 140 -31.86 41.52 30.94
C ILE A 140 -31.87 40.35 31.93
N ARG A 141 -32.95 39.59 31.90
CA ARG A 141 -33.07 38.37 32.71
C ARG A 141 -31.84 37.49 32.50
N GLY A 142 -31.13 37.17 33.59
CA GLY A 142 -29.95 36.32 33.54
C GLY A 142 -28.64 37.07 33.70
N THR A 143 -28.65 38.34 34.08
CA THR A 143 -27.42 39.07 34.39
C THR A 143 -26.86 38.56 35.70
N THR A 144 -25.84 37.83 35.60
CA THR A 144 -25.07 37.40 36.73
C THR A 144 -24.24 38.53 37.31
N ASN A 145 -23.92 38.33 38.54
CA ASN A 145 -23.20 39.23 39.42
C ASN A 145 -21.97 39.87 38.75
N SER A 146 -21.70 41.13 39.12
CA SER A 146 -20.52 41.91 38.73
C SER A 146 -19.17 41.23 39.06
N SER A 147 -19.20 40.00 39.59
CA SER A 147 -18.00 39.25 40.01
C SER A 147 -17.35 38.43 38.88
N GLU A 148 -17.94 38.40 37.69
CA GLU A 148 -17.42 37.57 36.59
C GLU A 148 -16.13 38.10 35.96
N ILE A 149 -15.91 39.43 36.02
CA ILE A 149 -14.68 40.05 35.55
C ILE A 149 -14.04 40.75 36.72
N LYS A 150 -12.75 40.49 36.90
CA LYS A 150 -11.99 41.15 38.00
C LYS A 150 -10.87 41.98 37.42
N ARG A 151 -10.66 43.15 38.07
CA ARG A 151 -9.53 44.03 37.80
C ARG A 151 -8.39 43.59 38.71
N CYS A 152 -7.26 43.21 38.12
CA CYS A 152 -6.11 42.73 38.92
C CYS A 152 -4.91 43.65 38.74
N GLU A 153 -4.22 43.92 39.82
CA GLU A 153 -2.94 44.66 39.84
C GLU A 153 -1.81 43.67 40.16
N PHE A 154 -0.75 43.75 39.39
CA PHE A 154 0.41 42.87 39.55
C PHE A 154 1.69 43.60 39.12
N ASN A 155 2.84 43.08 39.57
CA ASN A 155 4.14 43.59 39.20
C ASN A 155 4.78 42.76 38.13
N VAL A 156 5.20 43.41 37.03
CA VAL A 156 5.84 42.77 35.87
C VAL A 156 7.31 43.19 35.88
N THR A 157 8.20 42.24 35.61
CA THR A 157 9.62 42.51 35.46
C THR A 157 9.85 43.15 34.06
N THR A 158 10.50 44.34 34.07
CA THR A 158 10.78 45.03 32.83
C THR A 158 12.05 44.46 32.16
N VAL A 159 12.42 45.04 30.99
CA VAL A 159 13.64 44.67 30.23
C VAL A 159 14.89 44.81 31.11
N VAL A 160 14.89 45.78 32.02
CA VAL A 160 15.94 45.93 33.03
C VAL A 160 15.57 45.03 34.21
N LYS A 161 16.36 44.01 34.48
CA LYS A 161 16.06 42.94 35.45
C LYS A 161 15.66 43.38 36.84
N ASP A 162 16.12 44.51 37.28
CA ASP A 162 15.89 44.97 38.64
C ASP A 162 14.72 45.93 38.77
N LYS A 163 14.07 46.27 37.67
CA LYS A 163 12.96 47.22 37.66
C LYS A 163 11.63 46.48 37.53
N LYS A 164 10.81 46.56 38.52
CA LYS A 164 9.44 46.04 38.50
C LYS A 164 8.46 47.17 38.24
N GLU A 165 7.57 46.97 37.31
CA GLU A 165 6.54 47.94 36.96
C GLU A 165 5.16 47.37 37.32
N LYS A 166 4.36 48.22 37.96
CA LYS A 166 3.00 47.84 38.34
C LYS A 166 2.10 47.95 37.11
N LYS A 167 1.44 46.85 36.78
CA LYS A 167 0.51 46.78 35.66
C LYS A 167 -0.88 46.39 36.16
N GLN A 168 -1.87 46.75 35.38
CA GLN A 168 -3.28 46.48 35.69
C GLN A 168 -3.92 45.81 34.49
N ALA A 169 -4.74 44.78 34.71
CA ALA A 169 -5.39 44.03 33.68
C ALA A 169 -6.73 43.48 34.17
N LEU A 170 -7.60 43.18 33.20
CA LEU A 170 -8.87 42.51 33.47
C LEU A 170 -8.74 41.02 33.18
N PHE A 171 -9.19 40.22 34.13
CA PHE A 171 -9.22 38.74 33.95
C PHE A 171 -10.64 38.26 34.25
N TYR A 172 -11.01 37.18 33.60
CA TYR A 172 -12.25 36.47 33.94
C TYR A 172 -12.07 35.76 35.27
N ARG A 173 -13.10 35.75 36.11
CA ARG A 173 -13.07 35.07 37.41
C ARG A 173 -12.72 33.60 37.27
N THR A 174 -13.11 32.99 36.18
CA THR A 174 -12.85 31.58 35.88
C THR A 174 -11.37 31.26 35.70
N ASP A 175 -10.55 32.27 35.35
CA ASP A 175 -9.10 32.12 35.17
C ASP A 175 -8.31 32.32 36.46
N LEU A 176 -8.96 32.71 37.52
CA LEU A 176 -8.31 33.11 38.78
C LEU A 176 -8.57 32.10 39.90
N MET A 177 -7.51 31.74 40.59
CA MET A 177 -7.56 30.90 41.80
C MET A 177 -7.28 31.73 43.01
N GLU A 178 -8.15 31.67 44.02
CA GLU A 178 -8.01 32.38 45.28
C GLU A 178 -6.92 31.70 46.12
N LEU A 179 -5.96 32.47 46.57
CA LEU A 179 -4.83 31.97 47.37
C LEU A 179 -5.22 31.69 48.82
N LYS A 180 -6.04 32.55 49.38
CA LYS A 180 -6.59 32.38 50.74
C LYS A 180 -8.04 32.86 50.75
N SER A 181 -8.91 32.11 51.37
CA SER A 181 -10.33 32.47 51.46
C SER A 181 -10.52 33.85 52.08
N ASN A 182 -11.39 34.63 51.46
CA ASN A 182 -11.76 36.00 51.88
C ASN A 182 -10.62 37.02 51.78
N THR A 183 -9.62 36.77 50.95
CA THR A 183 -8.62 37.79 50.62
C THR A 183 -8.77 38.19 49.15
N SER A 184 -8.26 39.36 48.81
CA SER A 184 -8.26 39.85 47.43
C SER A 184 -7.06 39.33 46.63
N MET A 185 -6.35 38.34 47.16
CA MET A 185 -5.13 37.81 46.56
C MET A 185 -5.47 36.61 45.67
N TYR A 186 -5.15 36.70 44.42
CA TYR A 186 -5.41 35.68 43.40
C TYR A 186 -4.16 35.38 42.60
N THR A 187 -4.18 34.23 41.96
CA THR A 187 -3.18 33.85 40.94
C THR A 187 -3.91 33.20 39.77
N LEU A 188 -3.25 33.09 38.64
CA LEU A 188 -3.84 32.41 37.49
C LEU A 188 -3.98 30.93 37.80
N ILE A 189 -5.07 30.35 37.28
CA ILE A 189 -5.38 28.96 37.51
C ILE A 189 -4.30 28.09 36.83
N ASN A 190 -3.96 26.97 37.44
CA ASN A 190 -2.98 25.98 36.97
C ASN A 190 -1.52 26.46 36.94
N CYS A 191 -1.21 27.63 37.50
CA CYS A 191 0.18 28.14 37.53
C CYS A 191 1.14 27.24 38.30
N ASN A 192 0.64 26.55 39.33
CA ASN A 192 1.49 25.72 40.20
C ASN A 192 1.71 24.31 39.68
N SER A 193 0.90 23.88 38.72
CA SER A 193 0.91 22.48 38.29
C SER A 193 1.31 22.30 36.80
N THR A 194 1.18 23.33 35.98
CA THR A 194 1.41 23.23 34.52
C THR A 194 2.13 24.48 34.01
N THR A 195 2.83 24.30 32.90
CA THR A 195 3.41 25.42 32.16
C THR A 195 2.32 26.03 31.28
N ILE A 196 2.14 27.33 31.36
CA ILE A 196 1.16 28.05 30.55
C ILE A 196 1.88 28.70 29.38
N THR A 197 1.40 28.47 28.17
CA THR A 197 1.93 29.03 26.93
C THR A 197 0.88 29.93 26.30
N GLN A 198 1.24 31.17 25.98
CA GLN A 198 0.34 32.05 25.22
C GLN A 198 0.31 31.62 23.74
N ALA A 199 -0.89 31.50 23.18
CA ALA A 199 -1.05 31.25 21.77
C ALA A 199 -0.50 32.42 20.95
N CYS A 200 0.29 32.14 19.93
CA CYS A 200 0.89 33.20 19.12
C CYS A 200 -0.19 34.00 18.39
N PRO A 201 -0.05 35.31 18.27
CA PRO A 201 -1.07 36.15 17.63
C PRO A 201 -1.34 35.79 16.17
N LYS A 202 -0.35 35.17 15.50
CA LYS A 202 -0.47 34.75 14.10
C LYS A 202 -1.24 33.44 13.91
N ILE A 203 -1.52 32.69 15.00
CA ILE A 203 -2.18 31.40 14.93
C ILE A 203 -3.69 31.61 14.73
N SER A 204 -4.23 31.01 13.68
CA SER A 204 -5.66 30.96 13.45
C SER A 204 -6.23 29.65 13.96
N PHE A 205 -7.31 29.71 14.71
CA PHE A 205 -8.01 28.54 15.25
C PHE A 205 -9.18 28.09 14.37
N GLN A 206 -9.39 28.74 13.24
CA GLN A 206 -10.49 28.40 12.33
C GLN A 206 -10.23 27.04 11.70
N PRO A 207 -11.12 26.05 11.88
CA PRO A 207 -10.88 24.73 11.32
C PRO A 207 -11.04 24.74 9.79
N ILE A 208 -10.12 24.05 9.11
CA ILE A 208 -10.16 23.85 7.66
C ILE A 208 -10.43 22.37 7.38
N PRO A 209 -11.12 22.04 6.28
CA PRO A 209 -11.36 20.64 5.98
C PRO A 209 -10.06 19.88 5.73
N ILE A 210 -9.91 18.74 6.38
CA ILE A 210 -8.77 17.84 6.24
C ILE A 210 -9.29 16.54 5.64
N HIS A 211 -8.65 16.09 4.57
CA HIS A 211 -8.92 14.79 3.97
C HIS A 211 -7.82 13.83 4.37
N TYR A 212 -8.20 12.64 4.83
CA TYR A 212 -7.25 11.57 5.10
C TYR A 212 -7.17 10.69 3.89
N CYS A 213 -5.97 10.47 3.39
CA CYS A 213 -5.71 9.74 2.15
C CYS A 213 -4.86 8.51 2.43
N ALA A 214 -5.18 7.42 1.74
CA ALA A 214 -4.45 6.17 1.87
C ALA A 214 -3.14 6.25 1.09
N PRO A 215 -2.05 5.67 1.63
CA PRO A 215 -0.80 5.58 0.88
C PRO A 215 -0.92 4.56 -0.26
N ALA A 216 0.11 4.48 -1.10
CA ALA A 216 0.15 3.57 -2.24
C ALA A 216 0.02 2.12 -1.78
N GLY A 217 -0.79 1.34 -2.47
CA GLY A 217 -1.08 -0.05 -2.12
C GLY A 217 -2.24 -0.23 -1.16
N TYR A 218 -2.84 0.86 -0.70
CA TYR A 218 -3.96 0.85 0.23
C TYR A 218 -5.14 1.60 -0.37
N ALA A 219 -6.31 1.28 0.11
CA ALA A 219 -7.56 1.91 -0.32
C ALA A 219 -8.45 2.16 0.88
N ILE A 220 -9.35 3.11 0.74
CA ILE A 220 -10.34 3.41 1.78
C ILE A 220 -11.69 2.94 1.27
N PHE A 221 -12.35 2.08 2.04
CA PHE A 221 -13.71 1.62 1.78
C PHE A 221 -14.68 2.54 2.51
N LYS A 222 -15.67 3.05 1.78
CA LYS A 222 -16.72 3.92 2.30
C LYS A 222 -18.05 3.18 2.21
N CYS A 223 -18.74 3.06 3.34
CA CYS A 223 -20.07 2.47 3.36
C CYS A 223 -21.11 3.55 3.05
N ASN A 224 -21.83 3.39 1.95
CA ASN A 224 -22.83 4.34 1.48
C ASN A 224 -24.25 3.98 1.91
N SER A 225 -24.43 3.01 2.80
CA SER A 225 -25.75 2.66 3.30
C SER A 225 -26.30 3.77 4.20
N THR A 226 -27.51 4.22 3.93
CA THR A 226 -28.14 5.31 4.68
C THR A 226 -28.48 4.92 6.12
N GLU A 227 -28.65 3.64 6.38
CA GLU A 227 -28.99 3.14 7.71
C GLU A 227 -27.80 2.52 8.46
N PHE A 228 -26.59 2.69 7.95
CA PHE A 228 -25.39 2.13 8.57
C PHE A 228 -25.06 2.87 9.86
N ASN A 229 -24.88 2.11 10.94
CA ASN A 229 -24.66 2.65 12.28
C ASN A 229 -23.19 2.56 12.75
N GLY A 230 -22.24 2.32 11.84
CA GLY A 230 -20.84 2.22 12.18
C GLY A 230 -20.31 0.83 12.44
N THR A 231 -21.18 -0.16 12.70
CA THR A 231 -20.77 -1.54 12.96
C THR A 231 -21.60 -2.50 12.13
N GLY A 232 -21.02 -3.64 11.80
CA GLY A 232 -21.70 -4.70 11.10
C GLY A 232 -21.40 -4.73 9.62
N ILE A 233 -22.23 -5.47 8.88
CA ILE A 233 -22.02 -5.73 7.47
C ILE A 233 -22.58 -4.59 6.64
N CYS A 234 -21.78 -4.08 5.72
CA CYS A 234 -22.17 -3.07 4.75
C CYS A 234 -22.29 -3.72 3.38
N LYS A 235 -23.41 -3.49 2.69
CA LYS A 235 -23.70 -4.06 1.38
C LYS A 235 -23.47 -3.08 0.23
N ASN A 236 -23.31 -1.80 0.52
CA ASN A 236 -23.10 -0.76 -0.49
C ASN A 236 -21.77 -0.07 -0.21
N ILE A 237 -20.71 -0.58 -0.82
CA ILE A 237 -19.33 -0.13 -0.55
C ILE A 237 -18.82 0.62 -1.77
N THR A 238 -18.18 1.75 -1.53
CA THR A 238 -17.48 2.54 -2.54
C THR A 238 -16.01 2.64 -2.14
N VAL A 239 -15.12 2.48 -3.11
CA VAL A 239 -13.67 2.65 -2.88
C VAL A 239 -13.30 4.09 -3.19
N VAL A 240 -12.58 4.71 -2.25
CA VAL A 240 -12.08 6.07 -2.41
C VAL A 240 -10.60 6.10 -2.06
N THR A 241 -9.89 7.09 -2.58
CA THR A 241 -8.49 7.32 -2.21
C THR A 241 -8.38 8.17 -0.95
N CYS A 242 -9.32 9.08 -0.76
CA CYS A 242 -9.33 10.02 0.38
C CYS A 242 -10.73 10.12 0.96
N THR A 243 -10.79 10.46 2.24
CA THR A 243 -12.07 10.73 2.91
C THR A 243 -12.63 12.07 2.44
N HIS A 244 -13.89 12.35 2.81
CA HIS A 244 -14.45 13.68 2.63
C HIS A 244 -13.70 14.70 3.51
N GLY A 245 -13.90 15.99 3.26
CA GLY A 245 -13.29 17.03 4.06
C GLY A 245 -13.89 17.07 5.45
N ILE A 246 -13.06 16.79 6.46
CA ILE A 246 -13.48 16.75 7.85
C ILE A 246 -12.95 18.01 8.51
N LYS A 247 -13.86 18.87 9.02
CA LYS A 247 -13.46 20.03 9.81
C LYS A 247 -13.19 19.59 11.24
N PRO A 248 -11.95 19.73 11.75
CA PRO A 248 -11.63 19.27 13.11
C PRO A 248 -12.10 20.27 14.15
N THR A 249 -13.40 20.47 14.26
CA THR A 249 -13.99 21.37 15.26
C THR A 249 -13.99 20.69 16.61
N ILE A 250 -13.28 21.27 17.57
CA ILE A 250 -13.18 20.75 18.92
C ILE A 250 -14.31 21.33 19.75
N SER A 251 -15.13 20.47 20.32
CA SER A 251 -16.24 20.85 21.18
C SER A 251 -16.55 19.69 22.13
N THR A 252 -17.34 19.99 23.15
CA THR A 252 -17.88 18.98 24.07
C THR A 252 -19.40 19.03 24.03
N GLN A 253 -20.05 17.94 24.38
CA GLN A 253 -21.50 17.75 24.43
C GLN A 253 -22.16 17.79 23.05
N LEU A 254 -21.96 18.85 22.30
CA LEU A 254 -22.57 19.03 20.98
C LEU A 254 -21.49 18.92 19.91
N ILE A 255 -21.81 18.28 18.79
CA ILE A 255 -20.93 18.21 17.63
C ILE A 255 -21.31 19.35 16.70
N LEU A 256 -20.36 20.24 16.47
CA LEU A 256 -20.56 21.45 15.68
C LEU A 256 -19.92 21.29 14.29
N ASN A 257 -20.59 21.78 13.28
CA ASN A 257 -20.09 21.86 11.89
C ASN A 257 -19.68 20.50 11.30
N GLY A 258 -20.32 19.43 11.74
CA GLY A 258 -20.07 18.09 11.25
C GLY A 258 -20.93 17.73 10.06
N THR A 259 -20.87 16.45 9.69
CA THR A 259 -21.65 15.89 8.58
C THR A 259 -22.99 15.38 9.10
N LEU A 260 -24.05 15.68 8.37
CA LEU A 260 -25.41 15.24 8.72
C LEU A 260 -25.67 13.82 8.27
N SER A 261 -26.59 13.15 8.94
CA SER A 261 -27.10 11.84 8.54
C SER A 261 -28.02 11.98 7.32
N LYS A 262 -27.86 11.09 6.35
CA LYS A 262 -28.72 11.00 5.19
C LYS A 262 -29.93 10.11 5.53
N GLY A 263 -31.07 10.71 5.80
CA GLY A 263 -32.26 9.94 6.16
C GLY A 263 -32.66 10.16 7.61
N LYS A 264 -32.73 9.08 8.39
CA LYS A 264 -33.09 9.14 9.80
C LYS A 264 -31.91 9.55 10.67
N ILE A 265 -32.19 10.04 11.89
CA ILE A 265 -31.18 10.34 12.89
C ILE A 265 -30.40 9.04 13.20
N ARG A 266 -29.08 9.12 13.14
CA ARG A 266 -28.18 7.97 13.38
C ARG A 266 -27.75 7.96 14.83
N ILE A 267 -27.93 6.83 15.49
CA ILE A 267 -27.49 6.63 16.88
C ILE A 267 -26.43 5.52 16.86
N MET A 268 -25.23 5.84 17.32
CA MET A 268 -24.10 4.92 17.34
C MET A 268 -23.66 4.71 18.80
N GLY A 269 -23.35 3.46 19.14
CA GLY A 269 -22.83 3.09 20.43
C GLY A 269 -22.42 1.62 20.43
N THR A 270 -21.52 1.25 21.30
CA THR A 270 -21.12 -0.15 21.47
C THR A 270 -22.32 -0.99 21.93
N ASN A 271 -23.07 -0.45 22.85
CA ASN A 271 -24.37 -1.00 23.27
C ASN A 271 -25.23 0.17 23.79
N ILE A 272 -26.24 0.52 23.02
CA ILE A 272 -27.05 1.70 23.31
C ILE A 272 -27.98 1.52 24.52
N THR A 273 -28.08 0.28 25.05
CA THR A 273 -28.87 -0.01 26.25
C THR A 273 -28.05 -0.05 27.52
N ASP A 274 -26.70 -0.01 27.41
CA ASP A 274 -25.85 -0.08 28.57
C ASP A 274 -25.70 1.31 29.22
N SER A 275 -25.76 1.34 30.55
CA SER A 275 -25.47 2.52 31.34
C SER A 275 -23.98 2.85 31.30
N GLY A 276 -23.67 4.15 31.26
CA GLY A 276 -22.29 4.63 31.38
C GLY A 276 -21.48 4.63 30.12
N LYS A 277 -22.05 4.21 28.99
CA LYS A 277 -21.35 4.22 27.71
C LYS A 277 -21.86 5.38 26.84
N ASN A 278 -20.95 6.03 26.16
CA ASN A 278 -21.25 7.17 25.30
C ASN A 278 -22.01 6.72 24.06
N ILE A 279 -23.03 7.50 23.73
CA ILE A 279 -23.85 7.33 22.53
C ILE A 279 -23.61 8.56 21.66
N ILE A 280 -23.28 8.35 20.40
CA ILE A 280 -23.07 9.42 19.43
C ILE A 280 -24.34 9.53 18.57
N VAL A 281 -24.97 10.70 18.64
CA VAL A 281 -26.17 10.97 17.86
C VAL A 281 -25.79 11.93 16.74
N THR A 282 -26.07 11.56 15.50
CA THR A 282 -25.87 12.40 14.32
C THR A 282 -27.24 12.82 13.81
N LEU A 283 -27.46 14.11 13.73
CA LEU A 283 -28.73 14.67 13.31
C LEU A 283 -28.89 14.60 11.79
N ASN A 284 -30.14 14.64 11.34
CA ASN A 284 -30.47 14.71 9.91
C ASN A 284 -30.75 16.14 9.44
N SER A 285 -30.76 17.09 10.33
CA SER A 285 -30.92 18.50 10.02
C SER A 285 -30.11 19.35 11.01
N THR A 286 -29.67 20.52 10.56
CA THR A 286 -28.87 21.41 11.39
C THR A 286 -29.74 22.33 12.22
N ILE A 287 -29.22 22.70 13.40
CA ILE A 287 -29.73 23.81 14.20
C ILE A 287 -28.59 24.82 14.29
N SER A 288 -28.90 26.06 13.89
CA SER A 288 -27.93 27.14 13.97
C SER A 288 -27.84 27.65 15.41
N ILE A 289 -26.60 27.76 15.90
CA ILE A 289 -26.32 28.39 17.18
C ILE A 289 -25.39 29.59 16.94
N THR A 290 -25.85 30.76 17.41
CA THR A 290 -25.12 32.02 17.26
C THR A 290 -24.61 32.46 18.63
N CYS A 291 -23.30 32.57 18.76
CA CYS A 291 -22.66 32.92 20.04
C CYS A 291 -21.99 34.30 19.93
N GLU A 292 -22.18 35.11 20.96
CA GLU A 292 -21.69 36.48 20.98
C GLU A 292 -20.91 36.77 22.29
N ARG A 293 -19.86 37.53 22.11
CA ARG A 293 -19.11 38.12 23.26
C ARG A 293 -19.09 39.63 23.07
N PRO A 294 -19.28 40.39 24.20
CA PRO A 294 -19.34 41.86 24.11
C PRO A 294 -17.99 42.45 23.71
N THR A 295 -18.04 43.70 23.27
CA THR A 295 -16.86 44.48 22.85
C THR A 295 -15.89 44.66 24.01
N MET A 296 -14.63 44.32 23.79
CA MET A 296 -13.55 44.49 24.75
C MET A 296 -12.32 45.07 24.08
N ASP A 297 -11.59 45.89 24.82
CA ASP A 297 -10.30 46.44 24.39
C ASP A 297 -9.15 45.61 24.93
N ILE A 298 -8.04 45.57 24.20
CA ILE A 298 -6.85 44.83 24.59
C ILE A 298 -5.63 45.75 24.71
N GLN A 299 -4.68 45.34 25.52
CA GLN A 299 -3.38 45.98 25.67
C GLN A 299 -2.28 44.94 25.55
N ASP A 300 -1.26 45.27 24.80
CA ASP A 300 -0.05 44.46 24.73
C ASP A 300 0.95 44.96 25.77
N ILE A 301 1.43 44.03 26.60
CA ILE A 301 2.38 44.32 27.66
C ILE A 301 3.74 43.71 27.32
N HIS A 302 4.76 44.52 27.33
CA HIS A 302 6.13 44.10 27.06
C HIS A 302 6.74 43.46 28.32
N ILE A 303 7.29 42.26 28.17
CA ILE A 303 7.75 41.44 29.29
C ILE A 303 9.24 41.14 29.26
N GLY A 304 9.95 41.55 28.24
CA GLY A 304 11.35 41.27 28.07
C GLY A 304 11.75 41.50 26.62
N PRO A 305 13.02 41.29 26.27
CA PRO A 305 13.44 41.52 24.90
C PRO A 305 12.64 40.64 23.93
N MET A 306 11.85 41.32 23.09
CA MET A 306 11.02 40.72 22.05
C MET A 306 9.87 39.82 22.57
N ALA A 307 9.53 39.92 23.85
CA ALA A 307 8.43 39.11 24.42
C ALA A 307 7.27 40.03 24.79
N TRP A 308 6.10 39.72 24.25
CA TRP A 308 4.86 40.49 24.46
C TRP A 308 3.75 39.52 24.86
N TYR A 309 2.85 39.96 25.73
CA TYR A 309 1.60 39.27 25.94
C TYR A 309 0.44 40.26 25.87
N SER A 310 -0.71 39.78 25.47
CA SER A 310 -1.91 40.58 25.26
C SER A 310 -2.92 40.26 26.37
N THR A 311 -3.53 41.29 26.93
CA THR A 311 -4.54 41.16 27.96
C THR A 311 -5.64 42.21 27.78
N TYR A 312 -6.76 42.02 28.42
CA TYR A 312 -7.83 43.01 28.41
C TYR A 312 -7.47 44.22 29.26
N ILE A 313 -7.92 45.37 28.81
CA ILE A 313 -7.73 46.62 29.55
C ILE A 313 -9.08 47.34 29.71
N GLU A 314 -9.18 48.04 30.81
CA GLU A 314 -10.34 48.91 31.04
C GLU A 314 -10.13 50.24 30.31
N ARG A 315 -10.86 50.47 29.24
CA ARG A 315 -11.01 51.81 28.66
C ARG A 315 -12.38 52.33 29.06
N GLN A 316 -12.46 53.61 29.19
CA GLN A 316 -13.75 54.30 29.45
C GLN A 316 -14.64 54.06 28.22
N ALA A 317 -15.52 53.10 28.35
CA ALA A 317 -16.43 52.77 27.28
C ALA A 317 -17.46 53.88 27.11
N LYS A 318 -17.41 54.56 25.99
CA LYS A 318 -18.49 55.38 25.52
C LYS A 318 -19.61 54.44 25.01
N GLY A 319 -20.45 53.99 25.93
CA GLY A 319 -21.59 53.14 25.55
C GLY A 319 -21.90 52.03 26.54
N ASN A 320 -23.11 51.87 26.65
CA ASN A 320 -23.89 51.04 27.54
C ASN A 320 -23.75 49.54 27.22
N ARG A 321 -23.07 48.73 27.99
CA ARG A 321 -23.46 47.30 28.13
C ARG A 321 -22.29 46.38 28.46
N THR A 322 -22.27 45.89 29.63
CA THR A 322 -21.58 44.64 29.98
C THR A 322 -22.57 43.49 29.84
N ARG A 323 -22.78 43.03 28.62
CA ARG A 323 -23.42 41.76 28.46
C ARG A 323 -22.37 40.66 28.51
N LEU A 324 -22.61 39.66 29.32
CA LEU A 324 -21.79 38.45 29.31
C LEU A 324 -22.00 37.71 27.99
N ALA A 325 -21.06 36.84 27.66
CA ALA A 325 -21.16 36.01 26.47
C ALA A 325 -22.40 35.10 26.53
N TYR A 326 -23.03 34.90 25.42
CA TYR A 326 -24.22 34.07 25.35
C TYR A 326 -24.37 33.47 23.97
N CYS A 327 -25.12 32.40 23.88
CA CYS A 327 -25.46 31.74 22.59
C CYS A 327 -26.98 31.75 22.41
N ILE A 328 -27.42 31.96 21.19
CA ILE A 328 -28.85 31.96 20.80
C ILE A 328 -29.09 30.78 19.85
N TYR A 329 -30.17 30.07 20.10
CA TYR A 329 -30.61 28.95 19.25
C TYR A 329 -32.12 28.91 19.17
N ASN A 330 -32.69 28.22 18.20
CA ASN A 330 -34.15 28.07 18.03
C ASN A 330 -34.61 26.93 18.95
N THR A 331 -35.30 27.23 19.99
CA THR A 331 -35.76 26.31 21.03
C THR A 331 -36.83 25.33 20.47
N THR A 332 -37.70 25.76 19.58
CA THR A 332 -38.75 24.89 19.02
C THR A 332 -38.13 23.81 18.11
N ASP A 333 -37.16 24.17 17.27
CA ASP A 333 -36.48 23.26 16.40
C ASP A 333 -35.64 22.26 17.23
N TRP A 334 -34.98 22.72 18.28
CA TRP A 334 -34.19 21.88 19.17
C TRP A 334 -35.05 20.86 19.88
N LYS A 335 -36.19 21.28 20.39
CA LYS A 335 -37.16 20.41 21.06
C LYS A 335 -37.66 19.30 20.11
N GLU A 336 -37.98 19.68 18.87
CA GLU A 336 -38.41 18.72 17.86
C GLU A 336 -37.32 17.70 17.52
N ILE A 337 -36.06 18.16 17.46
CA ILE A 337 -34.92 17.26 17.20
C ILE A 337 -34.73 16.29 18.38
N LEU A 338 -34.84 16.75 19.62
CA LEU A 338 -34.77 15.88 20.78
C LEU A 338 -35.90 14.84 20.76
N LYS A 339 -37.09 15.26 20.37
CA LYS A 339 -38.22 14.37 20.24
C LYS A 339 -37.97 13.29 19.16
N GLN A 340 -37.42 13.68 18.01
CA GLN A 340 -37.06 12.75 16.93
C GLN A 340 -35.96 11.81 17.38
N THR A 341 -35.00 12.27 18.16
CA THR A 341 -33.94 11.46 18.73
C THR A 341 -34.52 10.40 19.69
N ALA A 342 -35.45 10.81 20.53
CA ALA A 342 -36.15 9.90 21.45
C ALA A 342 -36.91 8.81 20.67
N GLN A 343 -37.62 9.23 19.63
CA GLN A 343 -38.37 8.32 18.76
C GLN A 343 -37.44 7.32 18.10
N ARG A 344 -36.32 7.80 17.55
CA ARG A 344 -35.33 6.95 16.89
C ARG A 344 -34.71 5.94 17.86
N TYR A 345 -34.45 6.36 19.09
CA TYR A 345 -33.91 5.47 20.12
C TYR A 345 -34.88 4.32 20.43
N VAL A 346 -36.17 4.65 20.61
CA VAL A 346 -37.19 3.64 20.88
C VAL A 346 -37.33 2.66 19.71
N GLU A 347 -37.28 3.16 18.49
CA GLU A 347 -37.26 2.31 17.28
C GLU A 347 -36.08 1.31 17.28
N LEU A 348 -34.90 1.79 17.61
CA LEU A 348 -33.69 0.96 17.58
C LEU A 348 -33.65 -0.09 18.69
N VAL A 349 -34.16 0.26 19.86
CA VAL A 349 -34.24 -0.68 20.99
C VAL A 349 -35.38 -1.69 20.79
N ASN A 350 -36.32 -1.39 19.89
CA ASN A 350 -37.47 -2.23 19.55
C ASN A 350 -38.36 -2.55 20.76
N ASN A 351 -38.58 -1.53 21.58
CA ASN A 351 -39.43 -1.66 22.74
C ASN A 351 -40.89 -1.47 22.36
N THR A 352 -41.73 -2.38 22.77
CA THR A 352 -43.18 -2.29 22.55
C THR A 352 -43.93 -1.60 23.68
N ASN A 353 -43.28 -1.42 24.82
CA ASN A 353 -43.88 -0.83 26.00
C ASN A 353 -43.75 0.70 25.92
N ASN A 354 -44.65 1.38 26.61
CA ASN A 354 -44.55 2.85 26.77
C ASN A 354 -43.38 3.16 27.70
N ILE A 355 -42.58 4.14 27.34
CA ILE A 355 -41.37 4.51 28.07
C ILE A 355 -41.21 6.03 28.06
N ASP A 356 -40.76 6.56 29.17
CA ASP A 356 -40.37 7.98 29.27
C ASP A 356 -38.89 8.13 28.94
N ILE A 357 -38.62 8.93 27.91
CA ILE A 357 -37.26 9.32 27.55
C ILE A 357 -37.03 10.70 28.13
N ILE A 358 -36.05 10.76 29.04
CA ILE A 358 -35.74 11.97 29.80
C ILE A 358 -34.38 12.48 29.34
N PHE A 359 -34.35 13.73 28.91
CA PHE A 359 -33.09 14.44 28.69
C PHE A 359 -32.85 15.35 29.88
N ASP A 360 -31.75 15.15 30.55
CA ASP A 360 -31.42 15.87 31.76
C ASP A 360 -30.01 16.48 31.65
N ARG A 361 -29.72 17.47 32.49
CA ARG A 361 -28.44 18.17 32.49
C ARG A 361 -27.30 17.21 32.85
N SER A 362 -26.07 17.64 32.57
CA SER A 362 -24.87 16.90 32.98
C SER A 362 -24.83 16.70 34.48
N ASN A 363 -24.21 15.63 34.94
CA ASN A 363 -24.08 15.32 36.38
C ASN A 363 -23.32 16.45 37.06
N PRO A 364 -23.83 16.97 38.20
CA PRO A 364 -23.15 18.04 38.93
C PRO A 364 -21.83 17.56 39.51
N GLY A 365 -20.87 18.45 39.65
CA GLY A 365 -19.57 18.19 40.24
C GLY A 365 -18.48 17.75 39.29
N GLY A 366 -18.80 17.68 37.99
CA GLY A 366 -17.79 17.38 36.98
C GLY A 366 -16.97 18.61 36.60
N ASP A 367 -15.90 18.38 35.85
CA ASP A 367 -15.05 19.45 35.31
C ASP A 367 -15.87 20.32 34.34
N PRO A 368 -15.66 21.64 34.29
CA PRO A 368 -16.41 22.52 33.36
C PRO A 368 -16.25 22.14 31.90
N GLU A 369 -15.17 21.50 31.52
CA GLU A 369 -14.94 21.02 30.17
C GLU A 369 -15.92 19.92 29.75
N ILE A 370 -16.53 19.24 30.72
CA ILE A 370 -17.49 18.14 30.48
C ILE A 370 -18.93 18.62 30.75
N THR A 371 -19.13 19.38 31.85
CA THR A 371 -20.46 19.79 32.30
C THR A 371 -21.05 20.93 31.48
N HIS A 372 -20.21 21.66 30.75
CA HIS A 372 -20.63 22.79 29.92
C HIS A 372 -20.31 22.50 28.46
N LEU A 373 -21.02 23.15 27.56
CA LEU A 373 -20.67 23.15 26.14
C LEU A 373 -19.39 23.99 25.98
N HIS A 374 -18.30 23.33 25.69
CA HIS A 374 -16.99 23.97 25.52
C HIS A 374 -16.64 23.95 24.02
N PHE A 375 -16.30 25.12 23.49
CA PHE A 375 -15.90 25.25 22.09
C PHE A 375 -15.05 26.49 21.91
N ASN A 376 -14.42 26.59 20.74
CA ASN A 376 -13.58 27.72 20.38
C ASN A 376 -14.31 28.58 19.33
N CYS A 377 -14.41 29.86 19.63
CA CYS A 377 -15.01 30.86 18.72
C CYS A 377 -13.93 31.91 18.39
N HIS A 378 -13.35 31.82 17.20
CA HIS A 378 -12.34 32.73 16.66
C HIS A 378 -11.13 32.97 17.60
N GLY A 379 -10.77 31.95 18.41
CA GLY A 379 -9.65 32.04 19.33
C GLY A 379 -10.07 32.26 20.80
N GLU A 380 -11.32 32.52 21.06
CA GLU A 380 -11.85 32.63 22.43
C GLU A 380 -12.53 31.30 22.82
N PHE A 381 -12.31 30.86 24.05
CA PHE A 381 -12.87 29.60 24.55
C PHE A 381 -14.12 29.85 25.35
N PHE A 382 -15.23 29.33 24.87
CA PHE A 382 -16.55 29.50 25.46
C PHE A 382 -16.90 28.26 26.31
N TYR A 383 -17.51 28.48 27.44
CA TYR A 383 -18.07 27.45 28.32
C TYR A 383 -19.52 27.80 28.59
N CYS A 384 -20.44 27.18 27.81
CA CYS A 384 -21.86 27.55 27.86
C CYS A 384 -22.64 26.57 28.72
N ILE A 385 -23.52 27.08 29.54
CA ILE A 385 -24.39 26.28 30.41
C ILE A 385 -25.56 25.78 29.58
N THR A 386 -25.62 24.47 29.37
CA THR A 386 -26.62 23.85 28.53
C THR A 386 -27.77 23.21 29.32
N ASP A 387 -27.93 23.52 30.59
CA ASP A 387 -28.95 22.89 31.42
C ASP A 387 -30.37 23.02 30.84
N GLN A 388 -30.70 24.14 30.23
CA GLN A 388 -32.01 24.36 29.63
C GLN A 388 -32.17 23.63 28.30
N MET A 389 -31.09 23.32 27.60
CA MET A 389 -31.15 22.57 26.36
C MET A 389 -31.48 21.11 26.60
N PHE A 390 -31.12 20.57 27.75
CA PHE A 390 -31.33 19.19 28.15
C PHE A 390 -32.24 19.12 29.37
N ASN A 391 -33.48 19.56 29.20
CA ASN A 391 -34.51 19.52 30.28
C ASN A 391 -35.87 19.25 29.65
N TYR A 392 -35.98 18.05 29.04
CA TYR A 392 -37.18 17.63 28.34
C TYR A 392 -37.51 16.17 28.68
N THR A 393 -38.81 15.88 28.75
CA THR A 393 -39.32 14.53 28.98
C THR A 393 -40.31 14.20 27.86
N PHE A 394 -40.09 13.07 27.17
CA PHE A 394 -40.96 12.60 26.12
C PHE A 394 -41.54 11.24 26.51
N HIS A 395 -42.84 11.12 26.40
CA HIS A 395 -43.53 9.85 26.56
C HIS A 395 -43.60 9.16 25.18
N CYS A 396 -42.91 8.03 25.04
CA CYS A 396 -42.71 7.38 23.75
C CYS A 396 -43.31 5.99 23.76
N ASN A 397 -43.96 5.66 22.66
CA ASN A 397 -44.30 4.28 22.30
C ASN A 397 -43.59 3.93 20.99
N LYS A 398 -43.84 2.74 20.46
CA LYS A 398 -43.17 2.27 19.26
C LYS A 398 -43.40 3.17 18.02
N THR A 399 -44.52 3.86 17.96
CA THR A 399 -44.94 4.63 16.77
C THR A 399 -44.77 6.14 16.92
N LYS A 400 -44.84 6.64 18.14
CA LYS A 400 -44.87 8.10 18.34
C LYS A 400 -44.39 8.50 19.73
N CYS A 401 -43.67 9.62 19.81
CA CYS A 401 -43.34 10.28 21.07
C CYS A 401 -44.20 11.52 21.23
N THR A 402 -44.67 11.74 22.46
CA THR A 402 -45.42 12.94 22.83
C THR A 402 -44.69 13.73 23.88
N ASP A 403 -44.80 15.02 23.84
CA ASP A 403 -44.13 15.90 24.81
C ASP A 403 -44.87 15.79 26.16
N ASN A 404 -44.09 15.43 27.20
CA ASN A 404 -44.55 15.33 28.57
C ASN A 404 -43.74 16.29 29.48
N SER A 405 -43.10 17.30 28.89
CA SER A 405 -42.23 18.19 29.63
C SER A 405 -43.09 19.11 30.52
N SER A 406 -42.76 19.17 31.78
CA SER A 406 -43.40 20.07 32.74
C SER A 406 -42.88 21.50 32.65
N TYR A 407 -41.87 21.71 31.84
CA TYR A 407 -41.17 23.00 31.78
C TYR A 407 -41.72 23.85 30.65
N ILE A 408 -42.05 25.12 31.00
CA ILE A 408 -42.45 26.13 30.01
C ILE A 408 -41.23 26.51 29.18
N ASP A 409 -41.41 26.73 27.90
CA ASP A 409 -40.31 26.94 26.94
C ASP A 409 -39.26 27.90 27.47
N PRO A 410 -38.01 27.47 27.52
CA PRO A 410 -36.96 28.33 28.04
C PRO A 410 -36.67 29.52 27.11
N ASN A 411 -35.95 30.48 27.64
CA ASN A 411 -35.43 31.56 26.81
C ASN A 411 -34.58 30.99 25.69
N ASN A 412 -34.57 31.66 24.55
CA ASN A 412 -33.83 31.20 23.39
C ASN A 412 -32.31 31.39 23.49
N TYR A 413 -31.81 31.81 24.64
CA TYR A 413 -30.39 31.97 24.82
C TYR A 413 -29.86 31.17 26.01
N ILE A 414 -28.59 30.76 25.91
CA ILE A 414 -27.85 30.10 27.00
C ILE A 414 -26.68 31.00 27.42
N PRO A 415 -26.45 31.18 28.75
CA PRO A 415 -25.34 31.99 29.23
C PRO A 415 -24.02 31.23 29.05
N CYS A 416 -22.98 31.96 28.68
CA CYS A 416 -21.65 31.39 28.47
C CYS A 416 -20.62 32.09 29.38
N LYS A 417 -19.71 31.32 29.92
CA LYS A 417 -18.53 31.83 30.60
C LYS A 417 -17.35 31.75 29.64
N LEU A 418 -16.41 32.68 29.81
CA LEU A 418 -15.20 32.69 28.98
C LEU A 418 -13.99 32.35 29.83
N LYS A 419 -13.04 31.67 29.28
CA LYS A 419 -11.75 31.40 29.88
C LYS A 419 -10.66 31.75 28.89
N GLN A 420 -9.59 32.34 29.39
CA GLN A 420 -8.36 32.57 28.65
C GLN A 420 -7.33 31.47 28.93
N VAL A 421 -7.25 30.99 30.18
CA VAL A 421 -6.36 29.88 30.53
C VAL A 421 -7.15 28.59 30.40
N VAL A 422 -6.84 27.82 29.36
CA VAL A 422 -7.54 26.57 29.04
C VAL A 422 -6.59 25.40 29.25
N ARG A 423 -7.06 24.42 29.98
CA ARG A 423 -6.31 23.17 30.15
C ARG A 423 -6.27 22.43 28.85
N SER A 424 -5.09 22.00 28.46
CA SER A 424 -4.95 21.24 27.21
C SER A 424 -5.78 19.97 27.31
N TRP A 425 -6.66 19.79 26.33
CA TRP A 425 -7.48 18.58 26.24
C TRP A 425 -6.65 17.36 25.84
N MET A 426 -5.39 17.58 25.52
CA MET A 426 -4.49 16.55 24.98
C MET A 426 -3.85 15.73 26.09
N ARG A 427 -2.56 15.77 26.25
CA ARG A 427 -1.85 14.99 27.28
C ARG A 427 -1.61 15.88 28.49
N GLY A 428 -2.52 15.91 29.42
CA GLY A 428 -2.56 16.85 30.55
C GLY A 428 -1.22 17.28 31.07
N GLY A 429 -0.96 18.56 31.09
CA GLY A 429 0.28 19.13 31.62
C GLY A 429 0.59 20.51 31.14
N SER A 430 0.05 20.98 30.04
CA SER A 430 0.28 22.35 29.58
C SER A 430 -1.02 23.11 29.46
N GLY A 431 -1.05 24.30 30.03
CA GLY A 431 -2.14 25.24 29.85
C GLY A 431 -1.89 26.14 28.66
N ILE A 432 -2.96 26.56 27.99
CA ILE A 432 -2.90 27.48 26.88
C ILE A 432 -3.60 28.78 27.29
N TYR A 433 -2.89 29.87 27.13
CA TYR A 433 -3.48 31.21 27.30
C TYR A 433 -3.93 31.71 25.94
N ALA A 434 -5.24 31.80 25.76
CA ALA A 434 -5.79 32.32 24.51
C ALA A 434 -5.65 33.85 24.54
N PRO A 435 -4.94 34.47 23.58
CA PRO A 435 -4.83 35.93 23.58
C PRO A 435 -6.20 36.55 23.35
N PRO A 436 -6.55 37.62 24.08
CA PRO A 436 -7.86 38.24 23.93
C PRO A 436 -8.02 38.88 22.54
N ILE A 437 -9.23 38.86 22.03
CA ILE A 437 -9.57 39.44 20.74
C ILE A 437 -10.30 40.74 20.94
N LYS A 438 -9.80 41.80 20.27
CA LYS A 438 -10.36 43.14 20.37
C LYS A 438 -11.71 43.20 19.64
N GLY A 439 -12.64 43.95 20.23
CA GLY A 439 -13.93 44.21 19.60
C GLY A 439 -15.01 43.25 20.01
N ASN A 440 -16.06 43.25 19.24
CA ASN A 440 -17.20 42.34 19.38
C ASN A 440 -16.94 41.05 18.63
N LEU A 441 -17.26 39.93 19.25
CA LEU A 441 -17.03 38.61 18.66
C LEU A 441 -18.37 37.92 18.45
N THR A 442 -18.62 37.49 17.23
CA THR A 442 -19.82 36.72 16.86
C THR A 442 -19.41 35.53 16.03
N CYS A 443 -19.84 34.33 16.38
CA CYS A 443 -19.61 33.13 15.59
C CYS A 443 -20.92 32.37 15.44
N ILE A 444 -21.13 31.83 14.24
CA ILE A 444 -22.29 31.04 13.89
C ILE A 444 -21.81 29.62 13.62
N SER A 445 -22.38 28.67 14.32
CA SER A 445 -22.07 27.26 14.16
C SER A 445 -23.35 26.47 13.95
N ASN A 446 -23.23 25.32 13.31
CA ASN A 446 -24.35 24.42 13.09
C ASN A 446 -24.22 23.21 14.00
N ILE A 447 -25.23 22.97 14.82
CA ILE A 447 -25.28 21.75 15.64
C ILE A 447 -25.65 20.59 14.70
N THR A 448 -24.76 19.62 14.56
CA THR A 448 -24.96 18.48 13.70
C THR A 448 -25.02 17.15 14.45
N GLY A 449 -24.74 17.18 15.74
CA GLY A 449 -24.81 15.97 16.55
C GLY A 449 -24.67 16.26 18.01
N MET A 450 -24.71 15.20 18.81
CA MET A 450 -24.55 15.32 20.27
C MET A 450 -23.98 14.01 20.81
N ILE A 451 -23.31 14.12 21.94
CA ILE A 451 -22.77 12.96 22.66
C ILE A 451 -23.57 12.84 23.95
N LEU A 452 -24.24 11.71 24.09
CA LEU A 452 -25.12 11.45 25.23
C LEU A 452 -24.65 10.21 25.97
N GLN A 453 -25.01 10.13 27.24
CA GLN A 453 -24.76 8.95 28.07
C GLN A 453 -26.05 8.54 28.76
N LEU A 454 -26.35 7.25 28.68
CA LEU A 454 -27.50 6.70 29.39
C LEU A 454 -27.14 6.54 30.88
N ASP A 455 -27.91 7.18 31.72
CA ASP A 455 -27.61 7.29 33.17
C ASP A 455 -28.07 6.04 33.93
N SER A 456 -29.21 5.46 33.55
CA SER A 456 -29.76 4.29 34.21
C SER A 456 -29.80 3.10 33.27
N PRO A 457 -29.45 1.89 33.72
CA PRO A 457 -29.44 0.73 32.85
C PRO A 457 -30.83 0.43 32.34
N TRP A 458 -30.90 0.06 31.08
CA TRP A 458 -32.14 -0.32 30.46
C TRP A 458 -32.64 -1.63 31.06
N ASN A 459 -33.68 -1.53 31.89
CA ASN A 459 -34.36 -2.72 32.42
C ASN A 459 -35.63 -2.93 31.61
N ARG A 460 -35.79 -4.14 31.08
CA ARG A 460 -37.00 -4.53 30.33
C ARG A 460 -38.27 -4.64 31.21
N SER A 461 -38.16 -4.30 32.47
CA SER A 461 -39.31 -4.26 33.34
C SER A 461 -40.26 -3.15 32.97
N GLU A 462 -41.53 -3.34 33.20
CA GLU A 462 -42.57 -2.34 32.94
C GLU A 462 -42.26 -1.03 33.70
N ASN A 463 -42.35 0.08 32.98
CA ASN A 463 -42.11 1.44 33.48
C ASN A 463 -40.65 1.85 33.69
N ALA A 464 -39.69 1.27 32.94
CA ALA A 464 -38.33 1.74 32.99
C ALA A 464 -38.18 3.05 32.19
N ASN A 465 -37.66 4.10 32.83
CA ASN A 465 -37.32 5.37 32.18
C ASN A 465 -35.87 5.36 31.71
N ALA A 466 -35.63 5.95 30.53
CA ALA A 466 -34.29 6.15 30.01
C ALA A 466 -33.89 7.63 30.18
N THR A 467 -32.84 7.87 30.95
CA THR A 467 -32.35 9.24 31.21
C THR A 467 -31.04 9.43 30.44
N PHE A 468 -31.04 10.43 29.55
CA PHE A 468 -29.86 10.79 28.76
C PHE A 468 -29.28 12.08 29.29
N ARG A 469 -27.98 12.10 29.49
CA ARG A 469 -27.22 13.29 29.89
C ARG A 469 -26.16 13.61 28.88
N PRO A 470 -25.92 14.89 28.58
CA PRO A 470 -24.84 15.25 27.65
C PRO A 470 -23.50 14.93 28.28
N GLU A 471 -22.63 14.38 27.48
CA GLU A 471 -21.27 13.99 27.87
C GLU A 471 -20.28 14.49 26.83
N GLY A 472 -19.02 14.54 27.23
CA GLY A 472 -17.98 15.02 26.35
C GLY A 472 -16.60 14.71 26.95
N GLY A 473 -15.59 15.45 26.52
CA GLY A 473 -14.24 15.33 27.07
C GLY A 473 -13.33 14.38 26.30
N ASN A 474 -13.90 13.39 25.60
CA ASN A 474 -13.10 12.53 24.74
C ASN A 474 -13.31 12.96 23.28
N MET A 475 -12.29 13.55 22.69
CA MET A 475 -12.35 14.06 21.30
C MET A 475 -12.47 12.95 20.28
N LYS A 476 -12.09 11.72 20.62
CA LYS A 476 -12.24 10.56 19.72
C LYS A 476 -13.69 10.34 19.30
N GLU A 477 -14.65 10.68 20.18
CA GLU A 477 -16.07 10.51 19.86
C GLU A 477 -16.49 11.44 18.71
N ILE A 478 -15.91 12.63 18.61
CA ILE A 478 -16.16 13.56 17.51
C ILE A 478 -15.60 12.97 16.20
N TRP A 479 -14.38 12.42 16.28
CA TRP A 479 -13.75 11.82 15.11
C TRP A 479 -14.50 10.55 14.67
N ARG A 480 -15.04 9.78 15.61
CA ARG A 480 -15.86 8.62 15.27
C ARG A 480 -17.13 9.01 14.51
N ALA A 481 -17.73 10.13 14.85
CA ALA A 481 -18.92 10.63 14.18
C ALA A 481 -18.65 10.95 12.71
N GLU A 482 -17.42 11.31 12.37
CA GLU A 482 -17.04 11.64 11.00
C GLU A 482 -16.46 10.45 10.24
N LEU A 483 -15.74 9.55 10.92
CA LEU A 483 -15.04 8.43 10.30
C LEU A 483 -15.80 7.11 10.40
N PHE A 484 -17.07 7.14 10.78
CA PHE A 484 -17.86 5.95 11.10
C PHE A 484 -18.02 5.00 9.91
N ASN A 485 -18.04 5.53 8.69
CA ASN A 485 -18.30 4.73 7.48
C ASN A 485 -17.04 4.46 6.67
N TYR A 486 -15.85 4.68 7.23
CA TYR A 486 -14.60 4.46 6.53
C TYR A 486 -13.82 3.30 7.13
N LYS A 487 -13.08 2.62 6.28
CA LYS A 487 -12.22 1.49 6.64
C LYS A 487 -11.04 1.48 5.68
N VAL A 488 -9.83 1.25 6.19
CA VAL A 488 -8.64 1.16 5.36
C VAL A 488 -8.30 -0.31 5.13
N VAL A 489 -8.06 -0.66 3.89
CA VAL A 489 -7.67 -2.01 3.49
C VAL A 489 -6.38 -1.96 2.68
N ARG A 490 -5.60 -3.03 2.78
CA ARG A 490 -4.43 -3.24 1.91
C ARG A 490 -4.85 -4.12 0.76
N VAL A 491 -4.64 -3.66 -0.46
CA VAL A 491 -4.89 -4.46 -1.65
C VAL A 491 -3.73 -5.43 -1.80
N LYS A 492 -4.00 -6.72 -1.78
CA LYS A 492 -2.97 -7.73 -1.93
C LYS A 492 -2.49 -7.75 -3.39
N PRO A 493 -1.17 -7.76 -3.62
CA PRO A 493 -0.66 -7.69 -4.99
C PRO A 493 -0.82 -8.99 -5.76
N PHE A 494 -0.93 -10.14 -5.07
CA PHE A 494 -1.03 -11.44 -5.71
C PHE A 494 -1.79 -12.42 -4.81
N SER A 495 -2.26 -13.49 -5.42
CA SER A 495 -2.86 -14.63 -4.72
C SER A 495 -2.55 -15.92 -5.49
N VAL A 496 -2.74 -17.05 -4.85
CA VAL A 496 -2.45 -18.36 -5.41
C VAL A 496 -3.74 -19.15 -5.54
N ALA A 497 -3.91 -19.82 -6.67
CA ALA A 497 -5.09 -20.66 -6.93
C ALA A 497 -4.69 -21.93 -7.68
N PRO A 498 -5.43 -23.05 -7.52
CA PRO A 498 -5.13 -24.27 -8.24
C PRO A 498 -5.55 -24.18 -9.70
N THR A 499 -4.68 -24.57 -10.61
CA THR A 499 -4.98 -24.69 -12.04
C THR A 499 -4.40 -26.00 -12.58
N PRO A 500 -4.93 -26.51 -13.70
CA PRO A 500 -4.38 -27.73 -14.28
C PRO A 500 -3.09 -27.53 -15.09
N ILE A 501 -2.53 -26.34 -15.10
CA ILE A 501 -1.35 -25.99 -15.92
C ILE A 501 -0.11 -25.89 -15.05
N ALA A 502 0.93 -26.62 -15.41
CA ALA A 502 2.22 -26.56 -14.73
C ALA A 502 3.18 -25.62 -15.47
N ARG A 503 4.18 -25.12 -14.74
CA ARG A 503 5.27 -24.32 -15.34
C ARG A 503 6.11 -25.21 -16.26
N PRO A 504 6.38 -24.81 -17.50
CA PRO A 504 7.29 -25.57 -18.36
C PRO A 504 8.71 -25.53 -17.83
N VAL A 505 9.46 -26.63 -18.00
CA VAL A 505 10.80 -26.81 -17.42
C VAL A 505 11.81 -25.85 -18.08
N ILE A 506 11.60 -25.53 -19.36
CA ILE A 506 12.48 -24.60 -20.10
C ILE A 506 11.65 -23.39 -20.48
N GLY A 507 11.87 -22.30 -19.76
CA GLY A 507 11.21 -21.05 -20.08
C GLY A 507 12.02 -20.22 -21.04
N THR A 508 11.67 -20.26 -22.30
CA THR A 508 12.20 -19.31 -23.26
C THR A 508 11.16 -18.25 -23.53
N SER A 509 11.30 -17.09 -22.88
CA SER A 509 10.80 -15.87 -23.51
C SER A 509 11.11 -14.65 -22.67
N THR A 510 12.06 -13.93 -23.11
CA THR A 510 12.21 -12.53 -22.78
C THR A 510 11.32 -11.73 -23.74
N HIS A 511 10.04 -11.67 -23.44
CA HIS A 511 9.19 -10.68 -24.11
C HIS A 511 9.30 -9.36 -23.34
N ARG A 512 10.08 -8.47 -23.88
CA ARG A 512 10.13 -7.08 -23.45
C ARG A 512 8.81 -6.43 -23.84
N GLU A 513 7.91 -6.32 -22.90
CA GLU A 513 6.67 -5.58 -23.13
C GLU A 513 6.95 -4.09 -23.26
N LYS A 514 6.45 -3.52 -24.33
CA LYS A 514 6.52 -2.07 -24.57
C LYS A 514 5.70 -1.34 -23.50
N ARG A 515 6.31 -0.35 -22.85
CA ARG A 515 5.62 0.49 -21.86
C ARG A 515 4.52 1.28 -22.54
N ALA A 516 3.28 0.92 -22.26
CA ALA A 516 2.15 1.76 -22.61
C ALA A 516 1.95 2.82 -21.54
N VAL A 517 1.71 4.07 -21.95
CA VAL A 517 1.48 5.19 -21.04
C VAL A 517 0.07 5.01 -20.46
N GLY A 518 -0.01 4.73 -19.17
CA GLY A 518 -1.25 4.47 -18.45
C GLY A 518 -1.70 5.62 -17.59
N LEU A 519 -3.00 5.72 -17.40
CA LEU A 519 -3.63 6.72 -16.54
C LEU A 519 -3.61 6.26 -15.08
N GLY A 520 -3.22 7.15 -14.15
CA GLY A 520 -2.93 6.80 -12.76
C GLY A 520 -4.12 6.50 -11.86
N MET A 521 -5.31 6.51 -12.40
CA MET A 521 -6.54 6.35 -11.62
C MET A 521 -7.10 4.92 -11.65
N LEU A 522 -6.42 4.02 -12.30
CA LEU A 522 -6.94 2.67 -12.53
C LEU A 522 -6.58 1.68 -11.42
N PHE A 523 -5.78 2.12 -10.44
CA PHE A 523 -5.42 1.30 -9.28
C PHE A 523 -6.66 0.78 -8.54
N LEU A 524 -7.61 1.67 -8.25
CA LEU A 524 -8.84 1.32 -7.55
C LEU A 524 -9.80 0.52 -8.44
N GLY A 525 -9.64 0.60 -9.75
CA GLY A 525 -10.44 -0.16 -10.70
C GLY A 525 -10.25 -1.67 -10.60
N VAL A 526 -9.11 -2.11 -10.05
CA VAL A 526 -8.87 -3.53 -9.77
C VAL A 526 -9.95 -4.09 -8.85
N LEU A 527 -10.36 -3.32 -7.84
CA LEU A 527 -11.37 -3.73 -6.87
C LEU A 527 -12.79 -3.73 -7.43
N SER A 528 -13.04 -3.11 -8.59
CA SER A 528 -14.38 -3.03 -9.17
C SER A 528 -14.94 -4.40 -9.55
N ALA A 529 -14.09 -5.39 -9.77
CA ALA A 529 -14.49 -6.75 -10.11
C ALA A 529 -14.50 -7.69 -8.92
N ALA A 530 -14.41 -7.17 -7.69
CA ALA A 530 -14.31 -7.98 -6.48
C ALA A 530 -15.56 -8.82 -6.23
N GLY A 531 -16.72 -8.39 -6.72
CA GLY A 531 -17.98 -9.14 -6.60
C GLY A 531 -18.16 -10.23 -7.65
N SER A 532 -17.27 -10.32 -8.65
CA SER A 532 -17.35 -11.33 -9.70
C SER A 532 -16.63 -12.62 -9.27
N THR A 533 -16.98 -13.76 -9.93
CA THR A 533 -16.34 -15.03 -9.66
C THR A 533 -14.87 -15.00 -10.11
N MET A 534 -14.06 -15.92 -9.57
CA MET A 534 -12.63 -16.01 -9.88
C MET A 534 -12.40 -16.22 -11.38
N GLY A 535 -13.21 -17.06 -12.01
CA GLY A 535 -13.10 -17.33 -13.45
C GLY A 535 -13.40 -16.12 -14.32
N ALA A 536 -14.40 -15.34 -13.95
CA ALA A 536 -14.76 -14.12 -14.69
C ALA A 536 -13.68 -13.04 -14.56
N VAL A 537 -13.10 -12.89 -13.37
CA VAL A 537 -12.03 -11.92 -13.11
C VAL A 537 -10.75 -12.30 -13.84
N SER A 538 -10.39 -13.57 -13.87
CA SER A 538 -9.13 -14.04 -14.43
C SER A 538 -8.99 -13.78 -15.93
N THR A 539 -10.10 -13.62 -16.67
CA THR A 539 -10.06 -13.33 -18.09
C THR A 539 -9.56 -11.91 -18.41
N THR A 540 -9.60 -10.99 -17.46
CA THR A 540 -9.20 -9.59 -17.63
C THR A 540 -8.00 -9.17 -16.79
N LEU A 541 -7.26 -10.14 -16.23
CA LEU A 541 -6.13 -9.88 -15.33
C LEU A 541 -4.98 -9.11 -15.97
N THR A 542 -4.71 -9.31 -17.25
CA THR A 542 -3.60 -8.64 -17.95
C THR A 542 -3.73 -7.12 -17.91
N VAL A 543 -4.94 -6.61 -18.15
CA VAL A 543 -5.22 -5.18 -18.11
C VAL A 543 -5.09 -4.67 -16.67
N ARG A 544 -5.60 -5.42 -15.70
CA ARG A 544 -5.62 -5.01 -14.29
C ARG A 544 -4.24 -5.00 -13.65
N THR A 545 -3.37 -5.94 -13.98
CA THR A 545 -2.03 -5.99 -13.40
C THR A 545 -1.20 -4.78 -13.84
N HIS A 546 -1.26 -4.42 -15.10
CA HIS A 546 -0.62 -3.21 -15.61
C HIS A 546 -1.16 -1.97 -14.89
N THR A 547 -2.45 -1.93 -14.67
CA THR A 547 -3.14 -0.83 -13.99
C THR A 547 -2.71 -0.71 -12.53
N LEU A 548 -2.61 -1.84 -11.83
CA LEU A 548 -2.20 -1.86 -10.42
C LEU A 548 -0.77 -1.33 -10.23
N ILE A 549 0.17 -1.83 -11.00
CA ILE A 549 1.58 -1.42 -10.90
C ILE A 549 1.74 0.04 -11.30
N LYS A 550 1.12 0.46 -12.37
CA LYS A 550 1.17 1.84 -12.84
C LYS A 550 0.51 2.80 -11.86
N GLY A 551 -0.61 2.42 -11.28
CA GLY A 551 -1.31 3.21 -10.28
C GLY A 551 -0.47 3.44 -9.04
N ILE A 552 0.23 2.42 -8.55
CA ILE A 552 1.13 2.52 -7.40
C ILE A 552 2.30 3.46 -7.72
N VAL A 553 2.94 3.29 -8.87
CA VAL A 553 4.08 4.11 -9.28
C VAL A 553 3.66 5.57 -9.47
N GLN A 554 2.53 5.82 -10.12
CA GLN A 554 2.04 7.17 -10.35
C GLN A 554 1.60 7.86 -9.07
N GLN A 555 0.98 7.12 -8.15
CA GLN A 555 0.59 7.65 -6.85
C GLN A 555 1.80 8.06 -6.04
N GLN A 556 2.87 7.27 -6.07
CA GLN A 556 4.16 7.62 -5.45
C GLN A 556 4.78 8.83 -6.11
N ASP A 557 4.71 8.94 -7.43
CA ASP A 557 5.27 10.06 -8.19
C ASP A 557 4.54 11.36 -7.87
N ASN A 558 3.21 11.33 -7.79
CA ASN A 558 2.38 12.48 -7.42
C ASN A 558 2.67 12.92 -5.99
N LEU A 559 2.81 11.97 -5.07
CA LEU A 559 3.18 12.24 -3.68
C LEU A 559 4.56 12.88 -3.60
N LEU A 560 5.50 12.38 -4.38
CA LEU A 560 6.87 12.89 -4.44
C LEU A 560 6.91 14.33 -4.94
N ARG A 561 6.15 14.65 -5.99
CA ARG A 561 6.06 16.01 -6.54
C ARG A 561 5.42 16.98 -5.55
N ALA A 562 4.36 16.55 -4.88
CA ALA A 562 3.70 17.36 -3.86
C ALA A 562 4.63 17.66 -2.69
N ILE A 563 5.44 16.69 -2.27
CA ILE A 563 6.41 16.85 -1.19
C ILE A 563 7.57 17.73 -1.63
N GLN A 564 8.04 17.59 -2.86
CA GLN A 564 9.11 18.46 -3.41
C GLN A 564 8.68 19.92 -3.47
N ALA A 565 7.41 20.17 -3.81
CA ALA A 565 6.86 21.52 -3.83
C ALA A 565 6.76 22.15 -2.44
N GLN A 566 6.71 21.33 -1.38
CA GLN A 566 6.55 21.79 0.00
C GLN A 566 7.76 21.45 0.88
N GLN A 567 8.91 21.18 0.30
CA GLN A 567 10.10 20.71 1.04
C GLN A 567 10.57 21.67 2.13
N HIS A 568 10.37 22.97 1.95
CA HIS A 568 10.76 23.97 2.95
C HIS A 568 9.91 23.91 4.22
N LEU A 569 8.67 23.50 4.08
CA LEU A 569 7.71 23.48 5.18
C LEU A 569 7.67 22.13 5.90
N LEU A 570 8.05 21.06 5.21
CA LEU A 570 7.94 19.71 5.75
C LEU A 570 9.14 19.25 6.58
N ARG A 571 10.27 19.97 6.49
CA ARG A 571 11.52 19.53 7.15
C ARG A 571 11.45 19.53 8.67
N LEU A 572 10.59 20.32 9.27
CA LEU A 572 10.57 20.54 10.71
C LEU A 572 9.25 20.18 11.40
N THR A 573 8.29 19.60 10.67
CA THR A 573 6.99 19.28 11.23
C THR A 573 6.84 17.79 11.48
N VAL A 574 6.01 17.44 12.46
CA VAL A 574 5.62 16.06 12.76
C VAL A 574 4.93 15.43 11.54
N TRP A 575 4.15 16.22 10.80
CA TRP A 575 3.48 15.77 9.58
C TRP A 575 4.47 15.38 8.48
N GLY A 576 5.58 16.07 8.36
CA GLY A 576 6.63 15.71 7.42
C GLY A 576 7.22 14.35 7.71
N ILE A 577 7.47 14.05 8.97
CA ILE A 577 7.97 12.76 9.42
C ILE A 577 6.93 11.66 9.14
N ARG A 578 5.65 11.94 9.39
CA ARG A 578 4.58 10.99 9.13
C ARG A 578 4.39 10.70 7.66
N GLN A 579 4.50 11.71 6.81
CA GLN A 579 4.43 11.52 5.37
C GLN A 579 5.60 10.69 4.85
N LEU A 580 6.81 10.93 5.36
CA LEU A 580 7.97 10.11 5.05
C LEU A 580 7.78 8.67 5.52
N ARG A 581 7.23 8.48 6.71
CA ARG A 581 6.92 7.17 7.25
C ARG A 581 5.91 6.43 6.37
N ALA A 582 4.86 7.11 5.91
CA ALA A 582 3.86 6.52 5.02
C ALA A 582 4.48 6.11 3.69
N ARG A 583 5.36 6.94 3.12
CA ARG A 583 6.06 6.65 1.88
C ARG A 583 7.00 5.46 2.03
N LEU A 584 7.77 5.43 3.12
CA LEU A 584 8.69 4.33 3.40
C LEU A 584 7.94 3.02 3.61
N GLN A 585 6.81 3.06 4.29
CA GLN A 585 5.96 1.89 4.50
C GLN A 585 5.40 1.37 3.17
N ALA A 586 4.96 2.26 2.30
CA ALA A 586 4.46 1.88 0.97
C ALA A 586 5.57 1.28 0.11
N LEU A 587 6.76 1.88 0.12
CA LEU A 587 7.93 1.36 -0.60
C LEU A 587 8.34 -0.01 -0.06
N GLU A 588 8.38 -0.14 1.25
CA GLU A 588 8.74 -1.41 1.92
C GLU A 588 7.78 -2.52 1.51
N THR A 589 6.48 -2.25 1.52
CA THR A 589 5.46 -3.22 1.12
C THR A 589 5.63 -3.62 -0.35
N LEU A 590 5.88 -2.64 -1.22
CA LEU A 590 6.10 -2.89 -2.65
C LEU A 590 7.37 -3.73 -2.88
N ILE A 591 8.45 -3.38 -2.20
CA ILE A 591 9.73 -4.11 -2.33
C ILE A 591 9.56 -5.56 -1.86
N GLN A 592 8.88 -5.78 -0.73
CA GLN A 592 8.62 -7.11 -0.21
C GLN A 592 7.80 -7.95 -1.20
N SER A 593 6.78 -7.36 -1.81
CA SER A 593 5.96 -8.04 -2.81
C SER A 593 6.78 -8.40 -4.05
N GLN A 594 7.60 -7.47 -4.52
CA GLN A 594 8.45 -7.70 -5.70
C GLN A 594 9.53 -8.73 -5.41
N GLN A 595 10.07 -8.75 -4.21
CA GLN A 595 11.07 -9.74 -3.80
C GLN A 595 10.47 -11.15 -3.80
N LEU A 596 9.26 -11.31 -3.26
CA LEU A 596 8.59 -12.61 -3.26
C LEU A 596 8.32 -13.10 -4.69
N LEU A 597 7.82 -12.21 -5.54
CA LEU A 597 7.57 -12.56 -6.95
C LEU A 597 8.88 -12.91 -7.68
N ASN A 598 9.97 -12.21 -7.36
CA ASN A 598 11.29 -12.50 -7.93
C ASN A 598 11.81 -13.87 -7.44
N LEU A 599 11.66 -14.17 -6.15
CA LEU A 599 12.07 -15.47 -5.57
C LEU A 599 11.29 -16.63 -6.18
N TRP A 600 10.06 -16.41 -6.63
CA TRP A 600 9.24 -17.44 -7.27
C TRP A 600 9.44 -17.50 -8.78
N GLY A 601 10.25 -16.61 -9.35
CA GLY A 601 10.43 -16.51 -10.80
C GLY A 601 9.22 -15.95 -11.52
N CYS A 602 8.39 -15.17 -10.82
CA CYS A 602 7.12 -14.65 -11.33
C CYS A 602 7.16 -13.16 -11.64
N GLN A 603 8.31 -12.52 -11.56
CA GLN A 603 8.44 -11.10 -11.79
C GLN A 603 8.01 -10.73 -13.21
N GLY A 604 7.12 -9.76 -13.31
CA GLY A 604 6.62 -9.28 -14.59
C GLY A 604 5.56 -10.15 -15.25
N LYS A 605 5.12 -11.22 -14.58
CA LYS A 605 4.10 -12.12 -15.12
C LYS A 605 2.76 -11.86 -14.46
N THR A 606 1.71 -11.79 -15.26
CA THR A 606 0.34 -11.61 -14.76
C THR A 606 -0.18 -12.90 -14.15
N VAL A 607 0.00 -13.99 -14.86
CA VAL A 607 -0.32 -15.35 -14.41
C VAL A 607 0.98 -16.13 -14.44
N CYS A 608 1.41 -16.62 -13.30
CA CYS A 608 2.67 -17.32 -13.17
C CYS A 608 2.40 -18.76 -12.74
N TYR A 609 2.61 -19.69 -13.70
CA TYR A 609 2.45 -21.10 -13.41
C TYR A 609 3.67 -21.60 -12.64
N THR A 610 3.44 -22.50 -11.68
CA THR A 610 4.50 -23.11 -10.90
C THR A 610 4.51 -24.62 -11.12
N SER A 611 5.59 -25.28 -10.72
CA SER A 611 5.72 -26.72 -10.76
C SER A 611 5.22 -27.41 -9.49
N VAL A 612 4.73 -26.64 -8.51
CA VAL A 612 4.24 -27.18 -7.23
C VAL A 612 2.87 -27.83 -7.46
N LYS A 613 2.77 -29.09 -7.12
CA LYS A 613 1.50 -29.83 -7.19
C LYS A 613 0.57 -29.37 -6.08
N TRP A 614 -0.71 -29.15 -6.41
CA TRP A 614 -1.70 -28.78 -5.42
C TRP A 614 -2.00 -30.01 -4.54
N ASN A 615 -1.72 -29.90 -3.26
CA ASN A 615 -1.92 -31.01 -2.33
C ASN A 615 -3.42 -31.22 -2.08
N ASN A 616 -3.85 -32.46 -2.09
CA ASN A 616 -5.24 -32.84 -1.87
C ASN A 616 -5.73 -32.45 -0.47
N THR A 617 -4.82 -32.24 0.49
CA THR A 617 -5.18 -31.74 1.83
C THR A 617 -5.47 -30.23 1.83
N TRP A 618 -5.03 -29.50 0.81
CA TRP A 618 -5.34 -28.10 0.67
C TRP A 618 -6.76 -27.95 0.15
N ARG A 619 -7.38 -26.82 0.48
CA ARG A 619 -8.74 -26.54 0.01
C ARG A 619 -8.74 -26.19 -1.46
N GLY A 620 -9.84 -26.46 -2.12
CA GLY A 620 -10.08 -26.02 -3.47
C GLY A 620 -9.93 -27.11 -4.52
N ASN A 621 -10.78 -27.02 -5.51
CA ASN A 621 -10.78 -27.85 -6.72
C ASN A 621 -11.15 -26.95 -7.91
N GLU A 622 -11.45 -27.53 -9.05
CA GLU A 622 -11.82 -26.75 -10.24
C GLU A 622 -13.15 -25.99 -10.09
N SER A 623 -14.00 -26.38 -9.16
CA SER A 623 -15.31 -25.74 -8.96
C SER A 623 -15.22 -24.34 -8.34
N ILE A 624 -14.10 -23.97 -7.71
CA ILE A 624 -13.94 -22.65 -7.09
C ILE A 624 -14.02 -21.52 -8.12
N TRP A 625 -13.62 -21.79 -9.36
CA TRP A 625 -13.55 -20.77 -10.41
C TRP A 625 -14.92 -20.23 -10.81
N GLY A 626 -15.97 -21.03 -10.66
CA GLY A 626 -17.32 -20.59 -10.95
C GLY A 626 -18.16 -20.21 -9.73
N ASN A 627 -17.72 -20.53 -8.53
CA ASN A 627 -18.55 -20.42 -7.33
C ASN A 627 -18.05 -19.37 -6.34
N LEU A 628 -16.75 -19.08 -6.32
CA LEU A 628 -16.16 -18.18 -5.31
C LEU A 628 -15.64 -16.90 -5.95
N THR A 629 -15.63 -15.84 -5.15
CA THR A 629 -14.87 -14.62 -5.49
C THR A 629 -13.43 -14.77 -4.99
N TRP A 630 -12.54 -13.93 -5.52
CA TRP A 630 -11.13 -13.95 -5.09
C TRP A 630 -10.97 -13.65 -3.61
N GLN A 631 -11.80 -12.77 -3.07
CA GLN A 631 -11.76 -12.43 -1.64
C GLN A 631 -12.14 -13.64 -0.78
N GLU A 632 -13.21 -14.34 -1.15
CA GLU A 632 -13.65 -15.54 -0.42
C GLU A 632 -12.58 -16.65 -0.49
N TRP A 633 -12.00 -16.86 -1.66
CA TRP A 633 -10.95 -17.84 -1.88
C TRP A 633 -9.70 -17.52 -1.04
N ASP A 634 -9.28 -16.27 -1.04
CA ASP A 634 -8.11 -15.84 -0.26
C ASP A 634 -8.31 -16.07 1.24
N GLN A 635 -9.53 -15.85 1.74
CA GLN A 635 -9.87 -16.12 3.12
C GLN A 635 -9.79 -17.63 3.43
N GLU A 636 -10.21 -18.46 2.49
CA GLU A 636 -10.16 -19.92 2.67
C GLU A 636 -8.72 -20.45 2.74
N ILE A 637 -7.80 -19.89 1.96
CA ILE A 637 -6.41 -20.35 1.93
C ILE A 637 -5.49 -19.57 2.86
N SER A 638 -6.00 -18.61 3.63
CA SER A 638 -5.16 -17.73 4.46
C SER A 638 -4.27 -18.50 5.45
N ASN A 639 -4.76 -19.61 5.99
CA ASN A 639 -4.01 -20.42 6.95
C ASN A 639 -2.89 -21.25 6.32
N ILE A 640 -3.01 -21.58 5.04
CA ILE A 640 -2.05 -22.43 4.32
C ILE A 640 -1.23 -21.67 3.29
N SER A 641 -1.48 -20.38 3.11
CA SER A 641 -0.81 -19.57 2.10
C SER A 641 0.71 -19.51 2.32
N SER A 642 1.16 -19.41 3.57
CA SER A 642 2.59 -19.41 3.89
C SER A 642 3.26 -20.72 3.48
N THR A 643 2.60 -21.83 3.70
CA THR A 643 3.10 -23.15 3.31
C THR A 643 3.21 -23.25 1.78
N ILE A 644 2.21 -22.75 1.07
CA ILE A 644 2.19 -22.74 -0.41
C ILE A 644 3.33 -21.85 -0.92
N TYR A 645 3.54 -20.69 -0.32
CA TYR A 645 4.60 -19.75 -0.70
C TYR A 645 5.98 -20.37 -0.50
N ASP A 646 6.19 -21.06 0.63
CA ASP A 646 7.46 -21.75 0.91
C ASP A 646 7.73 -22.86 -0.11
N GLU A 647 6.72 -23.63 -0.48
CA GLU A 647 6.85 -24.70 -1.47
C GLU A 647 7.15 -24.14 -2.86
N ILE A 648 6.54 -23.01 -3.24
CA ILE A 648 6.81 -22.34 -4.51
C ILE A 648 8.25 -21.85 -4.54
N GLN A 649 8.74 -21.29 -3.45
CA GLN A 649 10.12 -20.81 -3.34
C GLN A 649 11.12 -21.97 -3.45
N LYS A 650 10.87 -23.06 -2.74
CA LYS A 650 11.73 -24.26 -2.80
C LYS A 650 11.77 -24.86 -4.19
N ALA A 651 10.63 -24.94 -4.87
CA ALA A 651 10.54 -25.45 -6.23
C ALA A 651 11.32 -24.56 -7.21
N GLN A 652 11.25 -23.25 -7.03
CA GLN A 652 11.99 -22.30 -7.87
C GLN A 652 13.50 -22.41 -7.65
N GLU A 653 13.92 -22.55 -6.42
CA GLU A 653 15.34 -22.74 -6.07
C GLU A 653 15.89 -24.03 -6.69
N GLN A 654 15.09 -25.10 -6.63
CA GLN A 654 15.47 -26.38 -7.24
C GLN A 654 15.53 -26.26 -8.76
N GLN A 655 14.60 -25.55 -9.36
CA GLN A 655 14.59 -25.32 -10.81
C GLN A 655 15.81 -24.52 -11.25
N GLU A 656 16.22 -23.52 -10.50
CA GLU A 656 17.41 -22.72 -10.77
C GLU A 656 18.68 -23.57 -10.66
N GLN A 657 18.75 -24.46 -9.68
CA GLN A 657 19.86 -25.39 -9.53
C GLN A 657 19.89 -26.37 -10.70
N ASN A 658 18.73 -26.87 -11.15
CA ASN A 658 18.64 -27.78 -12.28
C ASN A 658 19.06 -27.09 -13.57
N VAL A 659 18.66 -25.83 -13.79
CA VAL A 659 19.07 -25.04 -14.95
C VAL A 659 20.57 -24.81 -14.93
N LYS A 660 21.15 -24.56 -13.77
CA LYS A 660 22.61 -24.38 -13.61
C LYS A 660 23.35 -25.67 -13.98
N LYS A 661 22.85 -26.82 -13.52
CA LYS A 661 23.41 -28.13 -13.89
C LYS A 661 23.28 -28.42 -15.37
N LEU A 662 22.16 -28.01 -15.97
CA LEU A 662 21.97 -28.17 -17.44
C LEU A 662 22.93 -27.28 -18.22
N LEU A 663 23.22 -26.07 -17.74
CA LEU A 663 24.19 -25.16 -18.34
C LEU A 663 25.60 -25.74 -18.26
N GLU A 664 25.96 -26.39 -17.14
CA GLU A 664 27.21 -27.12 -16.99
C GLU A 664 27.32 -28.27 -17.96
N LEU A 665 26.22 -28.99 -18.19
CA LEU A 665 26.13 -30.05 -19.23
C LEU A 665 26.26 -29.50 -20.66
N ASP A 666 25.75 -28.30 -20.91
CA ASP A 666 25.89 -27.61 -22.20
C ASP A 666 27.34 -27.19 -22.46
N GLU A 667 28.07 -26.79 -21.40
CA GLU A 667 29.51 -26.56 -21.50
C GLU A 667 30.24 -27.84 -21.91
N TRP A 668 29.85 -29.00 -21.34
CA TRP A 668 30.37 -30.31 -21.76
C TRP A 668 29.96 -30.64 -23.19
N ALA A 669 28.76 -30.28 -23.60
CA ALA A 669 28.30 -30.48 -24.97
C ALA A 669 29.08 -29.62 -25.98
N SER A 670 29.59 -28.46 -25.55
CA SER A 670 30.45 -27.64 -26.42
C SER A 670 31.79 -28.32 -26.72
N ILE A 671 32.29 -29.18 -25.82
CA ILE A 671 33.49 -29.98 -26.00
C ILE A 671 33.22 -31.06 -27.08
N TRP A 672 32.00 -31.64 -27.09
CA TRP A 672 31.59 -32.57 -28.14
C TRP A 672 31.39 -31.89 -29.48
N ASN A 673 31.02 -30.63 -29.55
CA ASN A 673 30.96 -29.84 -30.77
C ASN A 673 32.35 -29.59 -31.36
N TRP A 674 33.40 -29.49 -30.50
CA TRP A 674 34.78 -29.44 -30.96
C TRP A 674 35.20 -30.77 -31.63
N LEU A 675 34.62 -31.91 -31.22
CA LEU A 675 34.83 -33.25 -31.75
C LEU A 675 33.84 -33.57 -32.87
N ASP A 676 33.24 -32.60 -33.52
CA ASP A 676 32.26 -32.80 -34.60
C ASP A 676 32.93 -33.50 -35.77
N ILE A 677 32.57 -34.76 -35.95
CA ILE A 677 33.10 -35.65 -37.00
C ILE A 677 32.88 -35.07 -38.41
N THR A 678 31.83 -34.27 -38.60
CA THR A 678 31.56 -33.64 -39.89
C THR A 678 32.61 -32.58 -40.25
N LYS A 679 33.12 -31.84 -39.27
CA LYS A 679 34.20 -30.87 -39.50
C LYS A 679 35.52 -31.56 -39.70
N TRP A 680 35.76 -32.65 -38.95
CA TRP A 680 36.93 -33.48 -39.13
C TRP A 680 36.98 -34.17 -40.50
N LEU A 681 35.82 -34.63 -40.98
CA LEU A 681 35.67 -35.20 -42.34
C LEU A 681 36.01 -34.18 -43.42
N TRP A 682 35.72 -32.92 -43.21
CA TRP A 682 36.08 -31.86 -44.16
C TRP A 682 37.62 -31.67 -44.21
N TYR A 683 38.28 -31.66 -43.08
CA TYR A 683 39.75 -31.61 -43.05
C TYR A 683 40.43 -32.85 -43.64
N ILE A 684 39.86 -34.02 -43.42
CA ILE A 684 40.32 -35.25 -44.04
C ILE A 684 40.13 -35.19 -45.55
N LYS A 685 39.02 -34.69 -46.05
CA LYS A 685 38.79 -34.48 -47.48
C LYS A 685 39.84 -33.55 -48.09
N ILE A 686 40.13 -32.44 -47.44
CA ILE A 686 41.16 -31.49 -47.90
C ILE A 686 42.55 -32.21 -47.96
N ALA A 687 42.89 -32.97 -46.91
CA ALA A 687 44.13 -33.69 -46.85
C ALA A 687 44.27 -34.74 -47.99
N ILE A 688 43.17 -35.44 -48.24
CA ILE A 688 43.14 -36.44 -49.39
C ILE A 688 43.27 -35.73 -50.73
N ILE A 689 42.62 -34.59 -50.93
CA ILE A 689 42.74 -33.80 -52.16
C ILE A 689 44.16 -33.29 -52.35
N ILE A 690 44.82 -32.80 -51.28
CA ILE A 690 46.20 -32.30 -51.31
C ILE A 690 47.13 -33.48 -51.66
N ALA A 691 46.98 -34.61 -50.95
CA ALA A 691 47.75 -35.83 -51.21
C ALA A 691 47.58 -36.35 -52.68
N GLY A 692 46.35 -36.36 -53.16
CA GLY A 692 46.01 -36.71 -54.54
C GLY A 692 46.64 -35.75 -55.54
N ALA A 693 46.62 -34.45 -55.26
CA ALA A 693 47.25 -33.45 -56.14
C ALA A 693 48.78 -33.64 -56.17
N LEU A 694 49.41 -33.92 -54.97
CA LEU A 694 50.84 -34.18 -54.96
C LEU A 694 51.21 -35.44 -55.68
N ILE A 695 50.42 -36.51 -55.59
CA ILE A 695 50.59 -37.75 -56.34
C ILE A 695 50.45 -37.46 -57.82
N GLY A 696 49.44 -36.72 -58.23
CA GLY A 696 49.20 -36.29 -59.57
C GLY A 696 50.36 -35.52 -60.18
N VAL A 697 50.91 -34.58 -59.47
CA VAL A 697 52.12 -33.82 -59.85
C VAL A 697 53.29 -34.75 -60.03
N ARG A 698 53.43 -35.72 -59.10
CA ARG A 698 54.51 -36.69 -59.20
C ARG A 698 54.36 -37.57 -60.44
N ILE A 699 53.13 -38.05 -60.76
CA ILE A 699 52.89 -38.87 -61.97
C ILE A 699 53.18 -38.02 -63.17
N ILE A 700 52.80 -36.77 -63.25
CA ILE A 700 53.12 -35.86 -64.33
C ILE A 700 54.61 -35.65 -64.47
N MET A 701 55.35 -35.52 -63.38
CA MET A 701 56.82 -35.40 -63.39
C MET A 701 57.51 -36.69 -63.90
N ILE A 702 56.96 -37.84 -63.52
CA ILE A 702 57.48 -39.13 -63.98
C ILE A 702 57.22 -39.25 -65.49
N VAL A 703 56.05 -38.93 -65.96
CA VAL A 703 55.69 -38.96 -67.38
C VAL A 703 56.55 -37.98 -68.16
N LEU A 704 56.72 -36.76 -67.67
CA LEU A 704 57.56 -35.73 -68.25
C LEU A 704 59.04 -36.19 -68.34
N ASN A 705 59.53 -36.91 -67.31
CA ASN A 705 60.86 -37.47 -67.34
C ASN A 705 60.99 -38.61 -68.31
N LEU A 706 59.95 -39.43 -68.40
CA LEU A 706 59.91 -40.51 -69.36
C LEU A 706 59.88 -39.99 -70.81
N VAL A 707 59.05 -38.97 -71.09
CA VAL A 707 58.97 -38.28 -72.37
C VAL A 707 60.32 -37.61 -72.67
N ARG A 708 60.98 -37.01 -71.65
CA ARG A 708 62.30 -36.36 -71.80
C ARG A 708 63.36 -37.42 -72.14
N ASN A 709 63.32 -38.62 -71.52
CA ASN A 709 64.24 -39.70 -71.78
C ASN A 709 63.99 -40.32 -73.11
N ILE A 710 62.79 -40.41 -73.62
CA ILE A 710 62.45 -40.87 -74.92
C ILE A 710 62.88 -39.87 -75.98
N ARG A 711 62.92 -38.60 -75.74
CA ARG A 711 63.31 -37.55 -76.68
C ARG A 711 64.81 -37.36 -76.73
N GLN A 712 65.61 -37.85 -75.74
CA GLN A 712 67.11 -37.86 -75.76
C GLN A 712 67.67 -39.17 -76.19
N GLY A 713 67.29 -39.79 -77.25
CA GLY A 713 67.86 -40.92 -77.96
C GLY A 713 68.93 -41.77 -77.24
N TYR A 714 68.77 -43.06 -77.32
CA TYR A 714 69.64 -44.09 -76.80
C TYR A 714 71.14 -43.85 -76.89
N GLN A 715 71.76 -43.91 -75.67
CA GLN A 715 73.18 -44.24 -75.63
C GLN A 715 73.43 -45.46 -74.75
N PRO A 716 74.26 -46.41 -75.10
CA PRO A 716 74.31 -47.64 -74.37
C PRO A 716 75.11 -47.58 -73.07
N LEU A 717 74.76 -48.43 -72.19
CA LEU A 717 75.28 -48.66 -70.87
C LEU A 717 76.70 -49.22 -70.90
N SER A 718 77.57 -48.65 -70.07
CA SER A 718 78.78 -49.29 -69.62
C SER A 718 78.71 -49.54 -68.12
N LEU A 719 78.83 -50.82 -67.81
CA LEU A 719 78.97 -51.32 -66.43
C LEU A 719 80.32 -50.94 -65.81
N GLN A 720 80.29 -50.36 -64.69
CA GLN A 720 81.41 -50.48 -63.76
C GLN A 720 80.93 -50.56 -62.33
N THR A 721 81.31 -51.65 -61.68
CA THR A 721 81.08 -52.00 -60.29
C THR A 721 81.98 -51.20 -59.36
N PRO A 722 81.53 -50.81 -58.17
CA PRO A 722 82.43 -50.15 -57.17
C PRO A 722 82.84 -51.09 -56.08
N THR A 723 84.03 -50.92 -55.71
CA THR A 723 84.66 -51.56 -54.57
C THR A 723 84.41 -50.83 -53.27
N HIS A 724 84.34 -51.66 -52.29
CA HIS A 724 84.30 -51.27 -50.83
C HIS A 724 85.37 -50.37 -50.34
N HIS A 725 85.11 -49.48 -49.38
CA HIS A 725 86.00 -49.32 -48.27
C HIS A 725 85.19 -48.85 -47.02
N ARG A 726 85.45 -49.53 -45.96
CA ARG A 726 85.06 -49.49 -44.60
C ARG A 726 86.04 -48.55 -43.85
N ALA A 727 85.53 -47.79 -42.97
CA ALA A 727 86.30 -47.35 -41.76
C ALA A 727 85.34 -46.62 -40.76
N GLU A 728 85.39 -47.08 -39.79
CA GLU A 728 85.24 -47.05 -38.33
C GLU A 728 85.30 -45.64 -37.66
N ALA A 729 84.47 -45.58 -36.66
CA ALA A 729 84.34 -44.84 -35.44
C ALA A 729 85.38 -43.86 -35.00
N GLU A 730 84.97 -42.82 -34.36
CA GLU A 730 85.34 -42.43 -33.01
C GLU A 730 84.76 -41.06 -32.65
N THR A 731 84.11 -41.00 -31.52
CA THR A 731 83.84 -39.80 -30.71
C THR A 731 85.05 -39.42 -29.95
N PRO A 732 85.39 -38.35 -29.27
CA PRO A 732 84.43 -37.48 -28.61
C PRO A 732 84.78 -35.97 -28.54
N GLY A 733 83.96 -35.21 -27.98
CA GLY A 733 84.11 -34.15 -27.06
C GLY A 733 84.52 -32.74 -27.43
N GLY A 734 83.82 -31.81 -26.94
CA GLY A 734 84.40 -30.53 -26.63
C GLY A 734 83.70 -29.23 -27.15
N THR A 735 82.95 -28.66 -26.29
CA THR A 735 82.74 -27.25 -26.03
C THR A 735 83.29 -26.17 -26.97
N GLY A 736 82.50 -25.12 -27.19
CA GLY A 736 83.01 -23.85 -27.59
C GLY A 736 82.06 -22.97 -28.40
N GLU A 737 81.79 -21.83 -27.81
CA GLU A 737 80.96 -20.73 -28.23
C GLU A 737 81.24 -20.07 -29.56
N GLY A 738 80.24 -19.41 -30.15
CA GLY A 738 80.48 -18.13 -30.80
C GLY A 738 80.14 -17.94 -32.26
N GLY A 739 79.12 -17.27 -32.49
CA GLY A 739 79.07 -16.15 -33.35
C GLY A 739 78.95 -16.30 -34.88
N GLY A 740 77.83 -15.86 -35.41
CA GLY A 740 77.89 -15.00 -36.59
C GLY A 740 77.62 -15.52 -38.00
N GLU A 741 76.52 -15.06 -38.47
CA GLU A 741 76.26 -14.58 -39.85
C GLU A 741 76.21 -15.48 -41.10
N GLU A 742 75.06 -15.48 -41.66
CA GLU A 742 74.67 -15.37 -43.10
C GLU A 742 75.30 -16.38 -44.12
N GLY A 743 74.32 -17.03 -44.72
CA GLY A 743 74.59 -17.75 -45.94
C GLY A 743 73.47 -18.61 -46.43
N ARG A 744 72.70 -18.18 -47.41
CA ARG A 744 71.66 -18.91 -48.09
C ARG A 744 72.10 -20.29 -48.56
N PRO A 745 71.37 -21.33 -48.26
CA PRO A 745 71.64 -22.64 -48.85
C PRO A 745 70.85 -22.84 -50.15
N ARG A 746 71.47 -23.34 -51.10
CA ARG A 746 70.94 -23.68 -52.38
C ARG A 746 69.96 -24.84 -52.25
N LEU A 747 68.84 -24.69 -52.83
CA LEU A 747 67.67 -25.57 -52.81
C LEU A 747 67.87 -26.70 -53.94
N ARG A 748 68.89 -27.50 -53.84
CA ARG A 748 69.16 -28.50 -54.89
C ARG A 748 69.47 -29.92 -54.40
N THR A 749 69.57 -30.21 -53.16
CA THR A 749 69.97 -31.51 -52.66
C THR A 749 68.95 -32.22 -51.78
N SER A 750 67.76 -31.65 -51.66
CA SER A 750 66.76 -32.12 -50.70
C SER A 750 65.83 -33.21 -51.28
N LEU A 751 65.82 -33.40 -52.58
CA LEU A 751 64.82 -34.30 -53.21
C LEU A 751 65.26 -35.71 -53.38
N GLN A 752 66.54 -36.04 -53.19
CA GLN A 752 67.00 -37.40 -53.33
C GLN A 752 67.11 -38.21 -52.04
N GLY A 753 66.94 -37.60 -50.89
CA GLY A 753 66.93 -38.23 -49.59
C GLY A 753 65.61 -38.57 -48.97
N PHE A 754 64.52 -38.21 -49.67
CA PHE A 754 63.21 -38.27 -49.02
C PHE A 754 62.49 -39.62 -49.18
N LEU A 755 62.79 -40.40 -50.22
CA LEU A 755 62.15 -41.66 -50.45
C LEU A 755 62.58 -42.80 -49.52
N PRO A 756 63.88 -42.99 -49.20
CA PRO A 756 64.26 -44.00 -48.22
C PRO A 756 63.85 -43.62 -46.78
N LEU A 757 63.78 -42.30 -46.44
CA LEU A 757 63.26 -41.82 -45.16
C LEU A 757 61.77 -42.14 -45.02
N LEU A 758 60.99 -41.95 -46.04
CA LEU A 758 59.56 -42.27 -46.04
C LEU A 758 59.28 -43.77 -45.92
N TYR A 759 60.12 -44.59 -46.51
CA TYR A 759 59.98 -46.06 -46.40
C TYR A 759 60.30 -46.55 -45.00
N THR A 760 61.35 -46.01 -44.36
CA THR A 760 61.74 -46.34 -42.99
C THR A 760 60.68 -45.81 -41.95
N ASP A 761 60.14 -44.61 -42.17
CA ASP A 761 59.13 -44.04 -41.29
C ASP A 761 57.80 -44.81 -41.45
N LEU A 762 57.44 -45.22 -42.70
CA LEU A 762 56.26 -46.02 -42.89
C LEU A 762 56.35 -47.37 -42.23
N ARG A 763 57.55 -47.97 -42.33
CA ARG A 763 57.86 -49.28 -41.69
C ARG A 763 57.77 -49.14 -40.15
N THR A 764 58.33 -48.08 -39.59
CA THR A 764 58.27 -47.80 -38.13
C THR A 764 56.84 -47.54 -37.66
N ILE A 765 56.03 -46.85 -38.47
CA ILE A 765 54.63 -46.59 -38.13
C ILE A 765 53.82 -47.89 -38.19
N ILE A 766 54.07 -48.74 -39.18
CA ILE A 766 53.39 -50.05 -39.31
C ILE A 766 53.77 -50.93 -38.11
N LEU A 767 55.08 -51.00 -37.79
CA LEU A 767 55.53 -51.77 -36.65
C LEU A 767 55.02 -51.21 -35.31
N TRP A 768 54.93 -49.88 -35.17
CA TRP A 768 54.37 -49.25 -33.98
C TRP A 768 52.84 -49.50 -33.89
N SER A 769 52.10 -49.42 -34.98
CA SER A 769 50.68 -49.76 -35.02
C SER A 769 50.40 -51.23 -34.69
N TYR A 770 51.27 -52.11 -35.16
CA TYR A 770 51.23 -53.55 -34.83
C TYR A 770 51.49 -53.82 -33.36
N HIS A 771 52.45 -53.11 -32.76
CA HIS A 771 52.71 -53.21 -31.33
C HIS A 771 51.58 -52.64 -30.50
N LEU A 772 51.00 -51.55 -30.96
CA LEU A 772 49.84 -50.96 -30.33
C LEU A 772 48.64 -51.88 -30.33
N LEU A 773 48.42 -52.53 -31.50
CA LEU A 773 47.33 -53.49 -31.65
C LEU A 773 47.51 -54.76 -30.82
N SER A 774 48.74 -55.25 -30.72
CA SER A 774 49.09 -56.44 -29.93
C SER A 774 49.00 -56.11 -28.40
N SER A 775 49.32 -54.86 -28.02
CA SER A 775 49.14 -54.37 -26.64
C SER A 775 47.67 -54.25 -26.29
N LEU A 776 46.89 -53.74 -27.21
CA LEU A 776 45.44 -53.62 -27.06
C LEU A 776 44.74 -54.98 -26.92
N THR A 777 45.15 -55.97 -27.77
CA THR A 777 44.56 -57.30 -27.67
C THR A 777 44.93 -58.03 -26.39
N SER A 778 46.16 -57.84 -25.88
CA SER A 778 46.54 -58.39 -24.59
C SER A 778 45.81 -57.68 -23.43
N GLY A 779 45.59 -56.37 -23.56
CA GLY A 779 44.75 -55.61 -22.60
C GLY A 779 43.31 -56.09 -22.57
N ILE A 780 42.73 -56.30 -23.76
CA ILE A 780 41.35 -56.77 -23.88
C ILE A 780 41.22 -58.19 -23.32
N GLN A 781 42.24 -59.02 -23.54
CA GLN A 781 42.23 -60.38 -23.01
C GLN A 781 42.32 -60.43 -21.48
N LYS A 782 43.05 -59.49 -20.86
CA LYS A 782 43.06 -59.32 -19.40
C LYS A 782 41.75 -58.78 -18.86
N VAL A 783 41.13 -57.90 -19.59
CA VAL A 783 39.78 -57.38 -19.24
C VAL A 783 38.74 -58.49 -19.33
N ILE A 784 38.76 -59.31 -20.36
CA ILE A 784 37.82 -60.42 -20.52
C ILE A 784 37.96 -61.49 -19.45
N SER A 785 39.21 -61.79 -19.02
CA SER A 785 39.43 -62.74 -17.95
C SER A 785 38.98 -62.24 -16.60
N ASN A 786 39.06 -60.95 -16.34
CA ASN A 786 38.52 -60.34 -15.10
C ASN A 786 37.03 -60.15 -15.14
N LEU A 787 36.36 -60.22 -16.31
CA LEU A 787 34.93 -60.09 -16.46
C LEU A 787 34.16 -61.33 -16.03
N GLY A 788 34.81 -62.46 -15.91
CA GLY A 788 34.18 -63.69 -15.41
C GLY A 788 33.81 -63.66 -13.94
N LEU A 789 34.54 -62.88 -13.14
CA LEU A 789 34.21 -62.70 -11.72
C LEU A 789 33.18 -61.58 -11.46
N GLY A 790 32.97 -60.71 -12.41
CA GLY A 790 32.00 -59.63 -12.30
C GLY A 790 30.60 -59.89 -12.74
N LEU A 791 30.36 -61.07 -13.39
CA LEU A 791 29.05 -61.34 -13.97
C LEU A 791 27.95 -61.58 -12.95
N SER A 792 28.26 -62.02 -11.74
CA SER A 792 27.28 -62.21 -10.67
C SER A 792 26.87 -60.86 -10.04
N ILE A 793 27.82 -59.91 -10.00
CA ILE A 793 27.55 -58.56 -9.53
C ILE A 793 26.84 -57.75 -10.60
N LEU A 794 27.11 -58.05 -11.86
CA LEU A 794 26.47 -57.37 -13.00
C LEU A 794 24.97 -57.73 -13.09
N GLY A 795 24.58 -58.94 -12.72
CA GLY A 795 23.18 -59.37 -12.73
C GLY A 795 22.33 -58.50 -11.77
N GLN A 796 22.80 -58.19 -10.57
CA GLN A 796 22.12 -57.31 -9.65
C GLN A 796 22.12 -55.85 -10.13
N LYS A 797 23.20 -55.41 -10.77
CA LYS A 797 23.28 -54.09 -11.35
C LYS A 797 22.40 -53.89 -12.59
N ILE A 798 22.20 -54.94 -13.36
CA ILE A 798 21.29 -54.91 -14.55
C ILE A 798 19.85 -54.80 -14.08
N ILE A 799 19.44 -55.49 -13.03
CA ILE A 799 18.10 -55.38 -12.46
C ILE A 799 17.89 -53.94 -11.91
N SER A 800 18.89 -53.38 -11.25
CA SER A 800 18.87 -51.99 -10.79
C SER A 800 18.81 -51.01 -11.95
N ALA A 801 19.57 -51.26 -13.02
CA ALA A 801 19.56 -50.44 -14.26
C ALA A 801 18.22 -50.52 -14.97
N CYS A 802 17.57 -51.69 -14.98
CA CYS A 802 16.21 -51.84 -15.54
C CYS A 802 15.17 -51.02 -14.78
N ARG A 803 15.28 -50.95 -13.45
CA ARG A 803 14.43 -50.07 -12.63
C ARG A 803 14.68 -48.59 -12.96
N ILE A 804 15.94 -48.21 -13.13
CA ILE A 804 16.34 -46.85 -13.51
C ILE A 804 15.82 -46.54 -14.91
N CYS A 805 15.93 -47.49 -15.87
CA CYS A 805 15.38 -47.33 -17.22
C CYS A 805 13.86 -47.20 -17.22
N GLY A 806 13.16 -47.93 -16.32
CA GLY A 806 11.71 -47.77 -16.16
C GLY A 806 11.35 -46.41 -15.65
N ALA A 807 12.09 -45.91 -14.63
CA ALA A 807 11.90 -44.56 -14.10
C ALA A 807 12.22 -43.49 -15.13
N LEU A 808 13.27 -43.70 -15.94
CA LEU A 808 13.66 -42.81 -17.01
C LEU A 808 12.63 -42.75 -18.14
N THR A 809 12.06 -43.92 -18.53
CA THR A 809 11.00 -43.93 -19.55
C THR A 809 9.73 -43.25 -19.06
N GLN A 810 9.39 -43.42 -17.79
CA GLN A 810 8.27 -42.73 -17.18
C GLN A 810 8.51 -41.21 -17.13
N TYR A 811 9.74 -40.82 -16.78
CA TYR A 811 10.16 -39.42 -16.79
C TYR A 811 10.09 -38.83 -18.22
N TRP A 812 10.61 -39.59 -19.21
CA TRP A 812 10.59 -39.15 -20.61
C TRP A 812 9.17 -38.99 -21.15
N LEU A 813 8.27 -39.90 -20.76
CA LEU A 813 6.86 -39.83 -21.19
C LEU A 813 6.19 -38.58 -20.57
N GLN A 814 6.48 -38.32 -19.29
CA GLN A 814 5.94 -37.14 -18.60
C GLN A 814 6.52 -35.85 -19.21
N GLU A 815 7.79 -35.86 -19.56
CA GLU A 815 8.46 -34.71 -20.19
C GLU A 815 7.93 -34.46 -21.60
N LEU A 816 7.64 -35.53 -22.36
CA LEU A 816 7.00 -35.42 -23.68
C LEU A 816 5.60 -34.80 -23.54
N GLN A 817 4.85 -35.24 -22.54
CA GLN A 817 3.52 -34.69 -22.28
C GLN A 817 3.59 -33.19 -21.90
N ASN A 818 4.54 -32.84 -21.07
CA ASN A 818 4.76 -31.45 -20.67
C ASN A 818 5.20 -30.59 -21.85
N SER A 819 6.06 -31.14 -22.72
CA SER A 819 6.51 -30.46 -23.93
C SER A 819 5.38 -30.25 -24.93
N ALA A 820 4.48 -31.22 -25.06
CA ALA A 820 3.32 -31.10 -25.91
C ALA A 820 2.34 -30.04 -25.42
N THR A 821 2.10 -30.00 -24.08
CA THR A 821 1.24 -28.96 -23.50
C THR A 821 1.89 -27.55 -23.63
N SER A 822 3.21 -27.46 -23.42
CA SER A 822 3.95 -26.22 -23.62
C SER A 822 3.86 -25.73 -25.07
N LEU A 823 3.91 -26.65 -26.03
CA LEU A 823 3.81 -26.28 -27.43
C LEU A 823 2.40 -25.78 -27.77
N LEU A 824 1.36 -26.41 -27.21
CA LEU A 824 -0.01 -25.96 -27.37
C LEU A 824 -0.21 -24.55 -26.73
N ASP A 825 0.37 -24.33 -25.55
CA ASP A 825 0.32 -23.03 -24.90
C ASP A 825 1.04 -21.97 -25.73
N THR A 826 2.18 -22.31 -26.30
CA THR A 826 2.94 -21.40 -27.18
C THR A 826 2.11 -21.01 -28.41
N VAL A 827 1.41 -21.98 -29.01
CA VAL A 827 0.53 -21.73 -30.14
C VAL A 827 -0.65 -20.86 -29.74
N ALA A 828 -1.24 -21.12 -28.54
CA ALA A 828 -2.35 -20.33 -28.03
C ALA A 828 -1.93 -18.88 -27.77
N VAL A 829 -0.74 -18.69 -27.19
CA VAL A 829 -0.18 -17.35 -26.96
C VAL A 829 0.14 -16.65 -28.27
N ALA A 830 0.66 -17.38 -29.25
CA ALA A 830 0.94 -16.82 -30.58
C ALA A 830 -0.35 -16.36 -31.26
N VAL A 831 -1.43 -17.14 -31.16
CA VAL A 831 -2.74 -16.80 -31.72
C VAL A 831 -3.31 -15.58 -31.00
N ALA A 832 -3.18 -15.55 -29.66
CA ALA A 832 -3.63 -14.39 -28.85
C ALA A 832 -2.88 -13.11 -29.22
N ASN A 833 -1.56 -13.20 -29.39
CA ASN A 833 -0.73 -12.05 -29.78
C ASN A 833 -1.09 -11.58 -31.19
N TRP A 834 -1.40 -12.53 -32.10
CA TRP A 834 -1.81 -12.22 -33.46
C TRP A 834 -3.16 -11.49 -33.46
N THR A 835 -4.12 -11.96 -32.66
CA THR A 835 -5.44 -11.30 -32.54
C THR A 835 -5.30 -9.91 -31.92
N ASP A 836 -4.44 -9.75 -30.89
CA ASP A 836 -4.17 -8.45 -30.28
C ASP A 836 -3.52 -7.47 -31.27
N SER A 837 -2.62 -7.97 -32.13
CA SER A 837 -2.00 -7.15 -33.16
C SER A 837 -3.01 -6.68 -34.20
N ILE A 838 -3.96 -7.55 -34.58
CA ILE A 838 -5.05 -7.22 -35.49
C ILE A 838 -5.97 -6.15 -34.84
N LEU A 839 -6.33 -6.35 -33.56
CA LEU A 839 -7.16 -5.40 -32.81
C LEU A 839 -6.49 -4.04 -32.71
N ALA A 840 -5.18 -4.03 -32.42
CA ALA A 840 -4.41 -2.78 -32.36
C ALA A 840 -4.35 -2.09 -33.72
N GLY A 841 -4.21 -2.86 -34.78
CA GLY A 841 -4.27 -2.37 -36.15
C GLY A 841 -5.62 -1.74 -36.49
N ILE A 842 -6.70 -2.40 -36.13
CA ILE A 842 -8.07 -1.91 -36.35
C ILE A 842 -8.30 -0.62 -35.55
N GLN A 843 -7.81 -0.58 -34.29
CA GLN A 843 -7.91 0.63 -33.46
C GLN A 843 -7.09 1.79 -34.02
N ALA A 844 -5.91 1.49 -34.59
CA ALA A 844 -5.06 2.51 -35.22
C ALA A 844 -5.74 3.08 -36.48
N ILE A 845 -6.35 2.20 -37.29
CA ILE A 845 -7.11 2.59 -38.48
C ILE A 845 -8.32 3.43 -38.04
N GLY A 846 -9.04 2.98 -37.00
CA GLY A 846 -10.19 3.73 -36.45
C GLY A 846 -9.81 5.14 -36.00
N ARG A 847 -8.69 5.25 -35.28
CA ARG A 847 -8.18 6.56 -34.84
C ARG A 847 -7.72 7.41 -36.02
N GLY A 848 -7.11 6.77 -37.02
CA GLY A 848 -6.73 7.46 -38.26
C GLY A 848 -7.94 8.06 -38.96
N ILE A 849 -9.00 7.28 -39.11
CA ILE A 849 -10.24 7.71 -39.76
C ILE A 849 -10.91 8.82 -38.96
N LEU A 850 -10.96 8.70 -37.64
CA LEU A 850 -11.58 9.72 -36.78
C LEU A 850 -10.82 11.05 -36.81
N ASN A 851 -9.52 11.00 -37.09
CA ASN A 851 -8.69 12.21 -37.17
C ASN A 851 -8.70 12.89 -38.54
N ILE A 852 -9.28 12.25 -39.56
CA ILE A 852 -9.38 12.82 -40.90
C ILE A 852 -10.11 14.17 -40.91
N PRO A 853 -11.30 14.32 -40.29
CA PRO A 853 -11.98 15.62 -40.23
C PRO A 853 -11.14 16.70 -39.56
N ARG A 854 -10.41 16.31 -38.53
CA ARG A 854 -9.54 17.23 -37.78
C ARG A 854 -8.37 17.73 -38.62
N ARG A 855 -7.74 16.85 -39.39
CA ARG A 855 -6.65 17.20 -40.32
C ARG A 855 -7.15 18.06 -41.47
N ILE A 856 -8.35 17.78 -41.98
CA ILE A 856 -8.97 18.58 -43.04
C ILE A 856 -9.23 20.00 -42.52
N ARG A 857 -9.78 20.12 -41.32
CA ARG A 857 -10.03 21.41 -40.68
C ARG A 857 -8.72 22.21 -40.49
N GLN A 858 -7.66 21.57 -40.00
CA GLN A 858 -6.35 22.20 -39.79
C GLN A 858 -5.72 22.61 -41.13
N GLY A 859 -5.91 21.81 -42.17
CA GLY A 859 -5.44 22.16 -43.52
C GLY A 859 -6.15 23.38 -44.09
N LEU A 860 -7.49 23.41 -43.88
CA LEU A 860 -8.29 24.58 -44.30
C LEU A 860 -7.92 25.85 -43.54
N GLU A 861 -7.67 25.74 -42.23
CA GLU A 861 -7.24 26.87 -41.41
C GLU A 861 -5.87 27.41 -41.84
N ARG A 862 -4.96 26.50 -42.24
CA ARG A 862 -3.64 26.89 -42.78
C ARG A 862 -3.73 27.53 -44.17
N SER A 863 -4.70 27.15 -44.97
CA SER A 863 -4.87 27.75 -46.30
C SER A 863 -5.59 29.11 -46.27
N LEU A 864 -6.24 29.44 -45.13
CA LEU A 864 -6.90 30.70 -44.90
C LEU A 864 -6.02 31.76 -44.23
N LEU A 865 -4.88 31.35 -43.69
CA LEU A 865 -3.85 32.22 -43.16
C LEU A 865 -2.75 32.48 -44.22
#